data_4659410e575b049cdc475b21a4700f12
#
_entry.id   4659410e575b049cdc475b21a4700f12
#
_cell.length_a   1.000
_cell.length_b   1.000
_cell.length_c   1.000
_cell.angle_alpha   90.00
_cell.angle_beta   90.00
_cell.angle_gamma   90.00
#
_symmetry.space_group_name_H-M   'P 1'
#
loop_
_entity.id
_entity.type
_entity.pdbx_description
1 polymer ?
#
loop_
_entity_poly.entity_id
_entity_poly.type
_entity_poly.pdbx_seq_one_letter_code
_entity_poly.pdbx_strand_id
1 'polypeptide(L)'
;MRNLFTNLGGTESSSGMQSLCGCGEAHEAKAHFQCDPAKPAAPVGSVELRYREIRIDGTPRMVLAGEIHYFRVAPEDWLDRLQKLEANGLDTVATYIPWVWHELDDGSVDLTGRTHPRRNLVAFLELCESRGLKVIARPGPFIMAEVKNEGIPYRLYSEPFVQPTTWNGAKVPTRTLDYMAPDFLDAVRSWYSEVMPVIASHLHTQGGAGIAVPELTDFTCEDMRSWSRYRYGDKLASKRMGVDVTDADAWAKNLRSPPNASLPLHQDLGLYSRYRFRRYVQTLREYAEENGVSGVPFLINVHGTGGGRGKTFPIGISQLYESYQGEPQMTSGSDLYLGDLTVVNAGDLYVCNAFMLSVHGSDQPLTSLEFEAGDGNYGEDLSTLYTPEAVELKTRLCVAQGNRLLNYYLQAGGENPPFTDVGDGTARLAFTGQRHGFAAPVGPEGRLSPTYEPISRVVKAIRGVEDLLAVSTEEFDDFAIGFVPDHYMTEYHAPGSDLRTDQIADLERFRGFGPRDILSRALLLNGFSFPAVNLQADLPNARGIVLATGRTLSRDVQQRLANFVERGGRLLLVGLLPDQDHDGAPCTVLADALGLESAGIVEDTMTPKGQYWPSVAAESWAAPRPEVRVSIAQLLASSTDAPLRILLRELATNKPCAVQVKAGKGEAIVLGCDYPADLNLYRKLMAALGIKPRWQLSADQPGVILTSTLSPAGERLLHAINVAPYKVTFKLKHFGKPVLNGKRLVLQARSGAILPMGMLVTGSLVMPLHTPPDKKEIAEGKRPIKIADVAGVLIAGTTVLESTAEILRHSRGGILFQPTQEEEDVILLETDDKVRCTKGKVTREGSNVRIVMKRSRHRGKPVAVYFG
;
A
#
# COMPACT_ATOMS: atom_id res chain seq x y z
N MET A 1 6.70 -1.88 31.47
CA MET A 1 5.68 -1.61 30.47
C MET A 1 6.31 -1.43 29.10
N ARG A 2 5.68 -1.89 28.05
CA ARG A 2 6.42 -2.29 26.87
C ARG A 2 5.84 -1.65 25.66
N ASN A 3 6.63 -0.79 25.08
CA ASN A 3 6.29 -0.05 23.90
C ASN A 3 6.46 -0.91 22.65
N LEU A 4 5.95 -0.43 21.55
CA LEU A 4 5.96 -1.16 20.30
C LEU A 4 7.38 -1.50 19.80
N PHE A 5 8.42 -0.95 20.37
CA PHE A 5 9.77 -1.02 19.83
C PHE A 5 10.81 -0.91 20.94
N THR A 6 11.20 -2.01 21.56
CA THR A 6 12.24 -2.08 22.55
C THR A 6 13.36 -3.01 22.15
N ASN A 7 14.52 -2.57 22.45
CA ASN A 7 15.85 -3.14 22.41
C ASN A 7 16.02 -4.59 21.97
N LEU A 8 16.80 -4.74 20.94
CA LEU A 8 17.53 -5.96 20.63
C LEU A 8 19.01 -5.66 20.79
N GLY A 9 19.54 -6.08 21.89
CA GLY A 9 21.00 -6.19 21.99
C GLY A 9 21.47 -7.43 21.24
N GLY A 10 22.47 -7.30 20.37
CA GLY A 10 23.22 -8.43 19.87
C GLY A 10 23.56 -8.35 18.41
N THR A 11 24.77 -8.00 18.18
CA THR A 11 25.54 -8.06 16.96
C THR A 11 25.61 -9.46 16.38
N GLU A 12 25.50 -9.64 15.09
CA GLU A 12 26.55 -10.16 14.23
C GLU A 12 26.15 -10.17 12.76
N SER A 13 27.10 -9.69 11.99
CA SER A 13 27.08 -9.60 10.54
C SER A 13 27.27 -10.96 9.89
N SER A 14 26.53 -11.28 8.87
CA SER A 14 27.06 -12.09 7.78
C SER A 14 26.40 -11.70 6.47
N SER A 15 27.28 -11.29 5.57
CA SER A 15 27.07 -11.01 4.18
C SER A 15 26.43 -12.18 3.44
N GLY A 16 25.43 -11.86 2.65
CA GLY A 16 24.84 -12.79 1.71
C GLY A 16 23.82 -12.06 0.87
N MET A 17 24.33 -11.25 -0.06
CA MET A 17 23.52 -10.59 -1.07
C MET A 17 22.92 -11.65 -1.98
N GLN A 18 21.64 -11.94 -1.84
CA GLN A 18 20.85 -12.54 -2.91
C GLN A 18 19.57 -11.75 -3.06
N SER A 19 19.49 -11.09 -4.19
CA SER A 19 18.32 -10.42 -4.74
C SER A 19 17.14 -11.40 -4.74
N LEU A 20 16.12 -11.12 -3.95
CA LEU A 20 14.87 -11.84 -3.98
C LEU A 20 13.76 -10.89 -4.38
N CYS A 21 13.35 -10.99 -5.62
CA CYS A 21 12.15 -10.39 -6.15
C CYS A 21 10.93 -11.07 -5.54
N GLY A 22 10.09 -10.32 -4.85
CA GLY A 22 8.92 -10.83 -4.14
C GLY A 22 7.75 -11.13 -5.05
N CYS A 23 7.80 -12.25 -5.76
CA CYS A 23 6.64 -12.85 -6.38
C CYS A 23 6.57 -14.30 -5.93
N GLY A 24 5.63 -14.53 -5.05
CA GLY A 24 5.17 -15.77 -4.47
C GLY A 24 5.69 -17.07 -5.06
N GLU A 25 6.89 -17.44 -4.75
CA GLU A 25 7.24 -18.85 -4.77
C GLU A 25 6.96 -19.45 -3.39
N ALA A 26 6.47 -20.68 -3.39
CA ALA A 26 6.33 -21.52 -2.20
C ALA A 26 7.65 -21.68 -1.39
N HIS A 27 8.75 -21.16 -1.87
CA HIS A 27 10.04 -21.12 -1.21
C HIS A 27 10.13 -20.13 -0.05
N GLU A 28 9.45 -18.98 -0.11
CA GLU A 28 9.46 -18.03 1.03
C GLU A 28 8.63 -18.56 2.20
N ALA A 29 7.51 -19.22 1.91
CA ALA A 29 6.72 -19.87 2.96
C ALA A 29 7.50 -20.93 3.75
N LYS A 30 8.52 -21.57 3.12
CA LYS A 30 9.38 -22.53 3.83
C LYS A 30 10.39 -21.87 4.76
N ALA A 31 10.82 -20.65 4.46
CA ALA A 31 11.74 -19.93 5.34
C ALA A 31 11.09 -19.57 6.68
N HIS A 32 9.78 -19.34 6.68
CA HIS A 32 9.04 -19.01 7.91
C HIS A 32 8.96 -20.16 8.92
N PHE A 33 9.11 -21.43 8.47
CA PHE A 33 9.01 -22.60 9.36
C PHE A 33 10.35 -23.20 9.74
N GLN A 34 11.46 -22.69 9.26
CA GLN A 34 12.74 -23.06 9.85
C GLN A 34 12.86 -22.33 11.18
N CYS A 35 12.21 -22.89 12.24
CA CYS A 35 12.66 -22.67 13.60
C CYS A 35 14.10 -23.12 13.64
N ASP A 36 15.01 -22.18 13.64
CA ASP A 36 16.40 -22.45 13.99
C ASP A 36 16.39 -22.82 15.50
N PRO A 37 16.62 -24.09 15.88
CA PRO A 37 16.56 -24.52 17.27
C PRO A 37 17.68 -23.92 18.13
N ALA A 38 18.59 -23.16 17.50
CA ALA A 38 19.74 -22.55 18.16
C ALA A 38 19.56 -21.04 18.43
N LYS A 39 18.43 -20.40 17.97
CA LYS A 39 18.23 -18.98 18.29
C LYS A 39 17.68 -18.78 19.69
N PRO A 40 18.32 -17.93 20.51
CA PRO A 40 17.75 -17.56 21.80
C PRO A 40 16.35 -16.96 21.64
N ALA A 41 15.47 -17.23 22.61
CA ALA A 41 14.16 -16.58 22.65
C ALA A 41 14.34 -15.05 22.55
N ALA A 42 13.45 -14.40 21.79
CA ALA A 42 13.49 -12.94 21.68
C ALA A 42 13.45 -12.32 23.10
N PRO A 43 14.23 -11.29 23.36
CA PRO A 43 14.20 -10.63 24.65
C PRO A 43 12.81 -10.09 24.95
N VAL A 44 12.41 -10.24 26.20
CA VAL A 44 11.11 -9.75 26.66
C VAL A 44 11.04 -8.24 26.49
N GLY A 45 10.04 -7.72 25.77
CA GLY A 45 9.89 -6.31 25.45
C GLY A 45 10.49 -5.89 24.08
N SER A 46 10.76 -6.89 23.19
CA SER A 46 11.29 -6.64 21.87
C SER A 46 10.21 -6.41 20.81
N VAL A 47 10.53 -5.60 19.80
CA VAL A 47 9.76 -5.52 18.54
C VAL A 47 10.71 -5.64 17.37
N GLU A 48 10.37 -6.52 16.42
CA GLU A 48 11.18 -6.72 15.24
C GLU A 48 10.32 -6.83 13.99
N LEU A 49 10.89 -6.36 12.86
CA LEU A 49 10.37 -6.62 11.52
C LEU A 49 11.10 -7.84 10.97
N ARG A 50 10.33 -8.89 10.62
CA ARG A 50 10.89 -10.12 10.10
C ARG A 50 9.85 -10.88 9.29
N TYR A 51 10.22 -11.36 8.11
CA TYR A 51 9.34 -12.16 7.26
C TYR A 51 8.01 -11.46 6.92
N ARG A 52 8.07 -10.14 6.71
CA ARG A 52 6.85 -9.31 6.50
C ARG A 52 5.87 -9.35 7.67
N GLU A 53 6.35 -9.65 8.86
CA GLU A 53 5.61 -9.65 10.12
C GLU A 53 6.12 -8.53 11.02
N ILE A 54 5.25 -8.05 11.92
CA ILE A 54 5.64 -7.29 13.09
C ILE A 54 5.60 -8.24 14.27
N ARG A 55 6.73 -8.50 14.87
CA ARG A 55 6.82 -9.38 16.03
C ARG A 55 7.01 -8.58 17.30
N ILE A 56 6.14 -8.82 18.27
CA ILE A 56 6.20 -8.22 19.60
C ILE A 56 6.47 -9.35 20.58
N ASP A 57 7.56 -9.27 21.32
CA ASP A 57 8.03 -10.32 22.22
C ASP A 57 8.15 -11.68 21.50
N GLY A 58 8.65 -11.65 20.27
CA GLY A 58 8.81 -12.82 19.41
C GLY A 58 7.53 -13.37 18.79
N THR A 59 6.36 -12.79 19.11
CA THR A 59 5.06 -13.23 18.61
C THR A 59 4.59 -12.33 17.47
N PRO A 60 4.22 -12.86 16.27
CA PRO A 60 3.61 -12.08 15.20
C PRO A 60 2.30 -11.44 15.65
N ARG A 61 2.11 -10.17 15.35
CA ARG A 61 0.95 -9.39 15.79
C ARG A 61 0.42 -8.51 14.67
N MET A 62 -0.88 -8.24 14.72
CA MET A 62 -1.52 -7.15 13.98
C MET A 62 -1.49 -5.91 14.87
N VAL A 63 -0.80 -4.86 14.43
CA VAL A 63 -0.76 -3.58 15.14
C VAL A 63 -1.90 -2.71 14.66
N LEU A 64 -2.86 -2.46 15.54
CA LEU A 64 -4.01 -1.60 15.25
C LEU A 64 -3.90 -0.38 16.17
N ALA A 65 -3.47 0.73 15.58
CA ALA A 65 -3.20 1.98 16.26
C ALA A 65 -4.27 3.02 15.98
N GLY A 66 -4.36 4.03 16.83
CA GLY A 66 -5.14 5.21 16.59
C GLY A 66 -4.35 6.47 16.90
N GLU A 67 -4.40 7.45 15.98
CA GLU A 67 -3.69 8.72 16.16
C GLU A 67 -4.45 9.61 17.13
N ILE A 68 -3.78 10.01 18.22
CA ILE A 68 -4.26 10.99 19.21
C ILE A 68 -3.19 12.04 19.39
N HIS A 69 -3.47 13.26 18.98
CA HIS A 69 -2.55 14.39 19.16
C HIS A 69 -2.69 14.94 20.59
N TYR A 70 -1.83 14.48 21.52
CA TYR A 70 -1.88 14.90 22.92
C TYR A 70 -1.87 16.43 23.10
N PHE A 71 -1.17 17.15 22.22
CA PHE A 71 -1.09 18.60 22.23
C PHE A 71 -2.41 19.30 21.82
N ARG A 72 -3.35 18.58 21.18
CA ARG A 72 -4.68 19.05 20.81
C ARG A 72 -5.76 18.67 21.83
N VAL A 73 -5.47 17.76 22.75
CA VAL A 73 -6.39 17.29 23.77
C VAL A 73 -5.96 17.86 25.13
N ALA A 74 -6.90 18.38 25.90
CA ALA A 74 -6.61 18.84 27.25
C ALA A 74 -6.15 17.66 28.13
N PRO A 75 -5.16 17.81 29.01
CA PRO A 75 -4.62 16.71 29.81
C PRO A 75 -5.67 15.94 30.62
N GLU A 76 -6.68 16.65 31.14
CA GLU A 76 -7.81 16.08 31.87
C GLU A 76 -8.68 15.15 31.00
N ASP A 77 -8.64 15.29 29.68
CA ASP A 77 -9.38 14.49 28.70
C ASP A 77 -8.59 13.35 28.10
N TRP A 78 -7.26 13.27 28.31
CA TRP A 78 -6.43 12.22 27.73
C TRP A 78 -6.93 10.83 28.07
N LEU A 79 -7.29 10.60 29.34
CA LEU A 79 -7.77 9.32 29.81
C LEU A 79 -9.06 8.90 29.07
N ASP A 80 -10.00 9.82 28.87
CA ASP A 80 -11.24 9.58 28.14
C ASP A 80 -10.97 9.16 26.68
N ARG A 81 -10.04 9.83 26.00
CA ARG A 81 -9.69 9.49 24.60
C ARG A 81 -9.00 8.14 24.49
N LEU A 82 -8.11 7.81 25.44
CA LEU A 82 -7.45 6.51 25.49
C LEU A 82 -8.43 5.38 25.79
N GLN A 83 -9.36 5.57 26.73
CA GLN A 83 -10.41 4.59 27.02
C GLN A 83 -11.32 4.31 25.82
N LYS A 84 -11.66 5.34 25.02
CA LYS A 84 -12.42 5.16 23.79
C LYS A 84 -11.64 4.45 22.70
N LEU A 85 -10.34 4.70 22.61
CA LEU A 85 -9.43 3.95 21.72
C LEU A 85 -9.43 2.45 22.10
N GLU A 86 -9.24 2.12 23.36
CA GLU A 86 -9.26 0.75 23.87
C GLU A 86 -10.63 0.07 23.67
N ALA A 87 -11.72 0.78 23.92
CA ALA A 87 -13.07 0.28 23.71
C ALA A 87 -13.35 -0.03 22.23
N ASN A 88 -12.67 0.65 21.33
CA ASN A 88 -12.69 0.36 19.90
C ASN A 88 -11.84 -0.89 19.52
N GLY A 89 -11.08 -1.45 20.47
CA GLY A 89 -10.26 -2.64 20.28
C GLY A 89 -8.84 -2.35 19.81
N LEU A 90 -8.43 -1.08 19.80
CA LEU A 90 -7.07 -0.66 19.48
C LEU A 90 -6.17 -0.82 20.71
N ASP A 91 -4.91 -1.15 20.49
CA ASP A 91 -3.93 -1.41 21.55
C ASP A 91 -2.67 -0.55 21.45
N THR A 92 -2.69 0.38 20.52
CA THR A 92 -1.55 1.23 20.20
C THR A 92 -2.03 2.65 19.95
N VAL A 93 -1.27 3.64 20.45
CA VAL A 93 -1.48 5.06 20.20
C VAL A 93 -0.39 5.54 19.27
N ALA A 94 -0.73 6.29 18.22
CA ALA A 94 0.23 7.07 17.47
C ALA A 94 0.07 8.55 17.82
N THR A 95 1.16 9.30 17.83
CA THR A 95 1.13 10.75 18.06
C THR A 95 2.30 11.47 17.44
N TYR A 96 2.03 12.59 16.79
CA TYR A 96 3.05 13.55 16.41
C TYR A 96 3.57 14.34 17.62
N ILE A 97 4.83 14.74 17.56
CA ILE A 97 5.49 15.59 18.55
C ILE A 97 6.03 16.83 17.83
N PRO A 98 5.23 17.93 17.78
CA PRO A 98 5.59 19.10 16.97
C PRO A 98 6.76 19.88 17.55
N TRP A 99 7.87 19.95 16.86
CA TRP A 99 9.04 20.73 17.28
C TRP A 99 8.67 22.18 17.53
N VAL A 100 7.97 22.85 16.61
CA VAL A 100 7.52 24.26 16.75
C VAL A 100 6.68 24.50 18.00
N TRP A 101 6.01 23.51 18.55
CA TRP A 101 5.22 23.61 19.77
C TRP A 101 6.06 23.52 21.02
N HIS A 102 7.09 22.70 21.01
CA HIS A 102 7.92 22.41 22.17
C HIS A 102 9.10 23.34 22.34
N GLU A 103 9.65 23.89 21.25
CA GLU A 103 10.69 24.90 21.30
C GLU A 103 10.07 26.24 21.68
N LEU A 104 10.68 26.90 22.67
CA LEU A 104 10.27 28.22 23.17
C LEU A 104 11.04 29.31 22.43
N ASP A 105 10.62 30.58 22.61
CA ASP A 105 11.23 31.73 21.97
C ASP A 105 12.70 31.93 22.36
N ASP A 106 13.12 31.43 23.52
CA ASP A 106 14.51 31.46 24.00
C ASP A 106 15.34 30.26 23.48
N GLY A 107 14.76 29.40 22.66
CA GLY A 107 15.38 28.19 22.11
C GLY A 107 15.41 27.00 23.07
N SER A 108 14.91 27.13 24.30
CA SER A 108 14.76 25.97 25.20
C SER A 108 13.58 25.09 24.80
N VAL A 109 13.62 23.81 25.18
CA VAL A 109 12.57 22.85 24.86
C VAL A 109 11.78 22.49 26.12
N ASP A 110 10.45 22.46 26.03
CA ASP A 110 9.58 22.03 27.10
C ASP A 110 8.80 20.76 26.70
N LEU A 111 9.16 19.63 27.29
CA LEU A 111 8.52 18.32 27.10
C LEU A 111 7.78 17.85 28.36
N THR A 112 7.78 18.66 29.42
CA THR A 112 7.24 18.33 30.74
C THR A 112 6.01 19.16 31.12
N GLY A 113 5.56 20.06 30.26
CA GLY A 113 4.38 20.89 30.49
C GLY A 113 4.60 22.06 31.45
N ARG A 114 5.86 22.46 31.70
CA ARG A 114 6.23 23.58 32.59
C ARG A 114 5.64 24.90 32.13
N THR A 115 5.62 25.15 30.81
CA THR A 115 5.15 26.40 30.23
C THR A 115 3.70 26.34 29.76
N HIS A 116 3.24 25.17 29.38
CA HIS A 116 1.85 24.90 28.98
C HIS A 116 1.48 23.44 29.21
N PRO A 117 0.35 23.10 29.86
CA PRO A 117 0.02 21.71 30.21
C PRO A 117 -0.01 20.75 29.02
N ARG A 118 -0.39 21.22 27.81
CA ARG A 118 -0.40 20.40 26.58
C ARG A 118 1.00 20.17 25.96
N ARG A 119 2.08 20.70 26.56
CA ARG A 119 3.48 20.38 26.24
C ARG A 119 4.01 19.17 27.02
N ASN A 120 3.21 18.63 27.95
CA ASN A 120 3.64 17.51 28.79
C ASN A 120 3.60 16.17 28.05
N LEU A 121 4.56 15.96 27.16
CA LEU A 121 4.76 14.69 26.45
C LEU A 121 5.02 13.54 27.43
N VAL A 122 5.87 13.77 28.45
CA VAL A 122 6.25 12.77 29.46
C VAL A 122 5.00 12.20 30.14
N ALA A 123 4.12 13.06 30.68
CA ALA A 123 2.92 12.60 31.36
C ALA A 123 1.95 11.87 30.41
N PHE A 124 1.87 12.25 29.13
CA PHE A 124 1.07 11.53 28.15
C PHE A 124 1.62 10.12 27.89
N LEU A 125 2.95 9.98 27.74
CA LEU A 125 3.59 8.69 27.55
C LEU A 125 3.42 7.80 28.78
N GLU A 126 3.64 8.32 30.00
CA GLU A 126 3.39 7.63 31.27
C GLU A 126 1.94 7.15 31.38
N LEU A 127 0.97 7.99 30.97
CA LEU A 127 -0.44 7.58 30.97
C LEU A 127 -0.70 6.44 29.99
N CYS A 128 -0.16 6.48 28.77
CA CYS A 128 -0.25 5.36 27.83
C CYS A 128 0.36 4.08 28.40
N GLU A 129 1.53 4.20 29.03
CA GLU A 129 2.19 3.09 29.70
C GLU A 129 1.34 2.49 30.83
N SER A 130 0.78 3.33 31.71
CA SER A 130 -0.06 2.90 32.84
C SER A 130 -1.28 2.10 32.38
N ARG A 131 -1.70 2.32 31.13
CA ARG A 131 -2.80 1.61 30.50
C ARG A 131 -2.37 0.39 29.70
N GLY A 132 -1.07 0.11 29.59
CA GLY A 132 -0.54 -0.98 28.78
C GLY A 132 -0.63 -0.75 27.28
N LEU A 133 -0.86 0.48 26.84
CA LEU A 133 -0.89 0.87 25.45
C LEU A 133 0.53 1.02 24.91
N LYS A 134 0.72 0.62 23.68
CA LYS A 134 1.95 0.86 22.92
C LYS A 134 1.88 2.24 22.29
N VAL A 135 3.03 2.84 22.00
CA VAL A 135 3.09 4.17 21.40
C VAL A 135 3.94 4.15 20.13
N ILE A 136 3.43 4.76 19.05
CA ILE A 136 4.18 5.13 17.85
C ILE A 136 4.47 6.63 17.98
N ALA A 137 5.71 6.99 18.32
CA ALA A 137 6.14 8.37 18.43
C ALA A 137 6.60 8.91 17.08
N ARG A 138 6.15 10.13 16.72
CA ARG A 138 6.41 10.78 15.43
C ARG A 138 7.00 12.18 15.64
N PRO A 139 8.31 12.29 15.98
CA PRO A 139 8.94 13.56 16.41
C PRO A 139 9.32 14.50 15.26
N GLY A 140 9.02 14.18 14.04
CA GLY A 140 9.39 15.00 12.89
C GLY A 140 10.85 14.79 12.45
N PRO A 141 11.54 15.86 11.97
CA PRO A 141 11.25 17.29 12.16
C PRO A 141 10.06 17.84 11.40
N PHE A 142 9.81 17.37 10.16
CA PHE A 142 8.57 17.67 9.44
C PHE A 142 7.41 16.80 9.93
N ILE A 143 6.26 17.42 10.18
CA ILE A 143 5.04 16.69 10.53
C ILE A 143 3.87 17.17 9.68
N MET A 144 3.11 16.22 9.14
CA MET A 144 1.91 16.47 8.32
C MET A 144 0.65 16.38 9.20
N ALA A 145 0.53 17.30 10.16
CA ALA A 145 -0.56 17.32 11.12
C ALA A 145 -1.32 18.64 11.10
N GLU A 146 -1.35 19.32 9.95
CA GLU A 146 -1.94 20.65 9.74
C GLU A 146 -1.42 21.70 10.73
N VAL A 147 -0.23 21.47 11.25
CA VAL A 147 0.50 22.39 12.12
C VAL A 147 1.21 23.44 11.28
N LYS A 148 1.28 24.67 11.78
CA LYS A 148 1.98 25.76 11.12
C LYS A 148 3.43 25.37 10.84
N ASN A 149 3.94 25.82 9.69
CA ASN A 149 5.30 25.51 9.23
C ASN A 149 5.65 24.01 9.22
N GLU A 150 4.64 23.14 9.03
CA GLU A 150 4.88 21.70 9.06
C GLU A 150 5.66 21.25 10.33
N GLY A 151 5.40 21.92 11.44
CA GLY A 151 6.03 21.62 12.73
C GLY A 151 7.44 22.18 12.94
N ILE A 152 8.02 22.88 11.98
CA ILE A 152 9.37 23.47 12.07
C ILE A 152 9.33 24.85 12.74
N PRO A 153 10.24 25.17 13.67
CA PRO A 153 10.35 26.48 14.28
C PRO A 153 10.57 27.63 13.28
N TYR A 154 9.91 28.76 13.51
CA TYR A 154 9.96 29.92 12.60
C TYR A 154 11.36 30.52 12.42
N ARG A 155 12.24 30.43 13.44
CA ARG A 155 13.62 30.95 13.35
C ARG A 155 14.37 30.36 12.17
N LEU A 156 14.14 29.10 11.83
CA LEU A 156 14.85 28.42 10.74
C LEU A 156 14.47 28.98 9.35
N TYR A 157 13.32 29.59 9.22
CA TYR A 157 12.91 30.22 7.95
C TYR A 157 13.50 31.64 7.79
N SER A 158 14.11 32.20 8.80
CA SER A 158 14.81 33.47 8.72
C SER A 158 16.29 33.33 8.33
N GLU A 159 16.82 32.12 8.40
CA GLU A 159 18.21 31.83 8.07
C GLU A 159 18.42 31.82 6.55
N PRO A 160 19.35 32.64 6.01
CA PRO A 160 19.48 32.84 4.56
C PRO A 160 19.83 31.57 3.77
N PHE A 161 20.58 30.66 4.39
CA PHE A 161 21.08 29.44 3.74
C PHE A 161 20.09 28.30 3.73
N VAL A 162 19.03 28.33 4.53
CA VAL A 162 17.97 27.33 4.55
C VAL A 162 16.78 27.74 3.70
N GLN A 163 16.73 28.98 3.23
CA GLN A 163 15.65 29.45 2.35
C GLN A 163 15.87 28.97 0.92
N PRO A 164 14.99 28.19 0.38
CA PRO A 164 15.12 27.68 -0.97
C PRO A 164 14.90 28.76 -2.00
N THR A 165 15.47 28.53 -3.19
CA THR A 165 15.27 29.34 -4.38
C THR A 165 14.54 28.53 -5.43
N THR A 166 13.77 29.24 -6.28
CA THR A 166 13.20 28.67 -7.47
C THR A 166 14.29 28.30 -8.49
N TRP A 167 13.90 27.60 -9.54
CA TRP A 167 14.77 27.23 -10.65
C TRP A 167 15.52 28.42 -11.30
N ASN A 168 14.98 29.62 -11.19
CA ASN A 168 15.63 30.85 -11.69
C ASN A 168 16.47 31.60 -10.63
N GLY A 169 16.66 31.00 -9.45
CA GLY A 169 17.41 31.57 -8.35
C GLY A 169 16.66 32.62 -7.50
N ALA A 170 15.39 32.89 -7.78
CA ALA A 170 14.58 33.75 -6.94
C ALA A 170 14.18 33.03 -5.65
N LYS A 171 14.09 33.76 -4.53
CA LYS A 171 13.55 33.19 -3.28
C LYS A 171 12.09 32.75 -3.48
N VAL A 172 11.77 31.56 -2.97
CA VAL A 172 10.40 31.08 -2.99
C VAL A 172 9.57 31.85 -1.97
N PRO A 173 8.38 32.29 -2.34
CA PRO A 173 7.49 32.95 -1.39
C PRO A 173 6.88 31.99 -0.38
N THR A 174 6.98 30.66 -0.63
CA THR A 174 6.51 29.61 0.28
C THR A 174 7.60 29.22 1.28
N ARG A 175 7.18 28.73 2.43
CA ARG A 175 8.07 28.38 3.54
C ARG A 175 8.62 26.95 3.37
N THR A 176 9.42 26.74 2.37
CA THR A 176 10.12 25.47 2.13
C THR A 176 11.59 25.60 2.53
N LEU A 177 12.15 24.52 3.07
CA LEU A 177 13.52 24.46 3.56
C LEU A 177 14.32 23.45 2.77
N ASP A 178 15.60 23.74 2.58
CA ASP A 178 16.55 22.74 2.12
C ASP A 178 16.89 21.80 3.29
N TYR A 179 16.14 20.70 3.42
CA TYR A 179 16.26 19.75 4.52
C TYR A 179 17.59 18.97 4.54
N MET A 180 18.43 19.10 3.51
CA MET A 180 19.79 18.56 3.49
C MET A 180 20.85 19.63 3.76
N ALA A 181 20.47 20.89 3.92
CA ALA A 181 21.41 21.94 4.28
C ALA A 181 22.07 21.63 5.65
N PRO A 182 23.42 21.74 5.77
CA PRO A 182 24.13 21.39 7.00
C PRO A 182 23.55 22.04 8.24
N ASP A 183 23.27 23.34 8.17
CA ASP A 183 22.79 24.10 9.33
C ASP A 183 21.36 23.68 9.73
N PHE A 184 20.51 23.29 8.77
CA PHE A 184 19.21 22.70 9.08
C PHE A 184 19.39 21.34 9.79
N LEU A 185 20.30 20.50 9.30
CA LEU A 185 20.57 19.19 9.92
C LEU A 185 21.16 19.35 11.32
N ASP A 186 22.01 20.35 11.56
CA ASP A 186 22.53 20.68 12.90
C ASP A 186 21.40 21.09 13.85
N ALA A 187 20.47 21.90 13.39
CA ALA A 187 19.29 22.27 14.18
C ALA A 187 18.38 21.05 14.47
N VAL A 188 18.20 20.15 13.51
CA VAL A 188 17.47 18.88 13.71
C VAL A 188 18.19 17.98 14.73
N ARG A 189 19.51 17.90 14.65
CA ARG A 189 20.32 17.16 15.63
C ARG A 189 20.14 17.69 17.04
N SER A 190 20.07 19.03 17.18
CA SER A 190 19.78 19.68 18.48
C SER A 190 18.37 19.33 18.98
N TRP A 191 17.34 19.37 18.11
CA TRP A 191 15.98 18.93 18.46
C TRP A 191 15.96 17.46 18.91
N TYR A 192 16.66 16.59 18.19
CA TYR A 192 16.71 15.18 18.51
C TYR A 192 17.44 14.90 19.83
N SER A 193 18.47 15.70 20.18
CA SER A 193 19.14 15.57 21.47
C SER A 193 18.24 15.87 22.68
N GLU A 194 17.15 16.61 22.48
CA GLU A 194 16.15 16.90 23.53
C GLU A 194 15.00 15.88 23.54
N VAL A 195 14.44 15.56 22.37
CA VAL A 195 13.21 14.75 22.30
C VAL A 195 13.49 13.25 22.32
N MET A 196 14.58 12.77 21.69
CA MET A 196 14.86 11.35 21.59
C MET A 196 15.18 10.67 22.92
N PRO A 197 15.89 11.27 23.89
CA PRO A 197 16.05 10.67 25.22
C PRO A 197 14.73 10.46 25.94
N VAL A 198 13.75 11.35 25.78
CA VAL A 198 12.41 11.19 26.33
C VAL A 198 11.72 10.01 25.66
N ILE A 199 11.74 9.95 24.33
CA ILE A 199 11.21 8.81 23.59
C ILE A 199 11.94 7.52 23.99
N ALA A 200 13.26 7.50 24.10
CA ALA A 200 14.03 6.33 24.50
C ALA A 200 13.69 5.83 25.89
N SER A 201 13.37 6.69 26.85
CA SER A 201 12.98 6.30 28.20
C SER A 201 11.57 5.73 28.31
N HIS A 202 10.66 6.10 27.43
CA HIS A 202 9.28 5.63 27.37
C HIS A 202 9.02 4.72 26.18
N LEU A 203 9.92 4.78 25.20
CA LEU A 203 10.22 4.02 24.06
C LEU A 203 9.39 4.05 22.84
N HIS A 204 9.90 4.38 21.80
CA HIS A 204 10.24 3.51 20.72
C HIS A 204 9.39 3.63 19.53
N THR A 205 9.44 4.60 18.80
CA THR A 205 9.56 4.57 17.39
C THR A 205 9.32 5.76 16.68
N GLN A 206 9.62 5.64 15.51
CA GLN A 206 9.85 6.68 14.59
C GLN A 206 8.82 6.80 13.53
N GLY A 207 8.27 7.93 13.27
CA GLY A 207 7.47 8.19 12.10
C GLY A 207 7.96 9.42 11.34
N GLY A 208 8.13 9.26 10.07
CA GLY A 208 7.86 10.17 9.01
C GLY A 208 8.57 11.51 8.89
N ALA A 209 9.37 11.58 7.84
CA ALA A 209 9.68 12.83 7.19
C ALA A 209 8.53 13.20 6.23
N GLY A 210 7.92 14.35 6.42
CA GLY A 210 7.13 14.98 5.36
C GLY A 210 8.08 15.34 4.21
N ILE A 211 7.59 15.22 2.97
CA ILE A 211 8.43 15.40 1.80
C ILE A 211 8.17 16.76 1.23
N ALA A 212 9.17 17.63 1.27
CA ALA A 212 9.17 18.84 0.47
C ALA A 212 9.83 18.57 -0.89
N VAL A 213 9.30 19.20 -1.96
CA VAL A 213 9.91 19.14 -3.28
C VAL A 213 11.30 19.77 -3.20
N PRO A 214 12.36 19.16 -3.74
CA PRO A 214 13.71 19.68 -3.62
C PRO A 214 13.84 21.04 -4.32
N GLU A 215 14.35 21.99 -3.60
CA GLU A 215 14.60 23.33 -4.09
C GLU A 215 16.11 23.58 -4.24
N LEU A 216 16.46 24.48 -5.16
CA LEU A 216 17.82 24.64 -5.61
C LEU A 216 18.55 25.71 -4.81
N THR A 217 18.99 25.39 -3.61
CA THR A 217 20.00 26.18 -2.89
C THR A 217 21.37 26.05 -3.55
N ASP A 218 22.32 26.88 -3.15
CA ASP A 218 23.73 26.71 -3.57
C ASP A 218 24.27 25.34 -3.14
N PHE A 219 23.89 24.90 -1.94
CA PHE A 219 24.23 23.57 -1.44
C PHE A 219 23.65 22.48 -2.33
N THR A 220 22.36 22.53 -2.66
CA THR A 220 21.72 21.54 -3.53
C THR A 220 22.35 21.52 -4.92
N CYS A 221 22.70 22.67 -5.49
CA CYS A 221 23.36 22.73 -6.81
C CYS A 221 24.71 22.01 -6.79
N GLU A 222 25.52 22.23 -5.77
CA GLU A 222 26.83 21.58 -5.63
C GLU A 222 26.71 20.10 -5.28
N ASP A 223 25.79 19.73 -4.42
CA ASP A 223 25.54 18.33 -4.05
C ASP A 223 25.07 17.52 -5.28
N MET A 224 24.18 18.06 -6.10
CA MET A 224 23.76 17.42 -7.34
C MET A 224 24.90 17.34 -8.36
N ARG A 225 25.77 18.36 -8.44
CA ARG A 225 26.97 18.33 -9.27
C ARG A 225 27.88 17.15 -8.89
N SER A 226 28.17 17.04 -7.61
CA SER A 226 28.99 15.98 -7.04
C SER A 226 28.38 14.61 -7.26
N TRP A 227 27.07 14.44 -7.05
CA TRP A 227 26.34 13.23 -7.32
C TRP A 227 26.39 12.83 -8.79
N SER A 228 26.17 13.79 -9.72
CA SER A 228 26.19 13.53 -11.15
C SER A 228 27.58 13.07 -11.62
N ARG A 229 28.65 13.73 -11.15
CA ARG A 229 30.04 13.37 -11.43
C ARG A 229 30.39 11.99 -10.88
N TYR A 230 29.98 11.68 -9.66
CA TYR A 230 30.18 10.35 -9.07
C TYR A 230 29.45 9.25 -9.85
N ARG A 231 28.21 9.52 -10.24
CA ARG A 231 27.36 8.51 -10.92
C ARG A 231 27.79 8.19 -12.35
N TYR A 232 28.18 9.22 -13.10
CA TYR A 232 28.41 9.11 -14.54
C TYR A 232 29.85 9.37 -14.98
N GLY A 233 30.67 9.97 -14.13
CA GLY A 233 31.94 10.58 -14.51
C GLY A 233 31.75 11.88 -15.30
N ASP A 234 32.75 12.75 -15.28
CA ASP A 234 32.66 14.13 -15.79
C ASP A 234 32.17 14.21 -17.25
N LYS A 235 32.69 13.36 -18.12
CA LYS A 235 32.36 13.39 -19.56
C LYS A 235 30.89 13.04 -19.84
N LEU A 236 30.36 11.99 -19.23
CA LEU A 236 28.97 11.58 -19.48
C LEU A 236 28.00 12.50 -18.73
N ALA A 237 28.34 12.93 -17.52
CA ALA A 237 27.56 13.92 -16.77
C ALA A 237 27.42 15.21 -17.58
N SER A 238 28.52 15.76 -18.09
CA SER A 238 28.50 16.97 -18.93
C SER A 238 27.64 16.81 -20.18
N LYS A 239 27.72 15.65 -20.84
CA LYS A 239 26.87 15.35 -21.99
C LYS A 239 25.38 15.31 -21.64
N ARG A 240 25.03 14.66 -20.53
CA ARG A 240 23.61 14.53 -20.07
C ARG A 240 23.02 15.88 -19.69
N MET A 241 23.81 16.70 -19.02
CA MET A 241 23.36 17.98 -18.46
C MET A 241 23.52 19.16 -19.44
N GLY A 242 24.22 18.96 -20.55
CA GLY A 242 24.46 20.01 -21.53
C GLY A 242 25.37 21.14 -21.05
N VAL A 243 26.18 20.91 -19.99
CA VAL A 243 27.10 21.87 -19.37
C VAL A 243 28.32 21.14 -18.84
N ASP A 244 29.47 21.81 -18.82
CA ASP A 244 30.68 21.25 -18.21
C ASP A 244 30.50 21.15 -16.69
N VAL A 245 30.38 19.93 -16.19
CA VAL A 245 30.21 19.65 -14.74
C VAL A 245 31.45 19.95 -13.92
N THR A 246 32.60 20.22 -14.54
CA THR A 246 33.85 20.62 -13.82
C THR A 246 33.82 22.11 -13.48
N ASP A 247 33.05 22.91 -14.20
CA ASP A 247 32.80 24.34 -13.92
C ASP A 247 31.56 24.49 -13.00
N ALA A 248 31.80 24.80 -11.73
CA ALA A 248 30.75 24.93 -10.72
C ALA A 248 29.79 26.10 -11.00
N ASP A 249 30.28 27.23 -11.48
CA ASP A 249 29.45 28.39 -11.75
C ASP A 249 28.58 28.20 -12.99
N ALA A 250 29.15 27.63 -14.05
CA ALA A 250 28.38 27.25 -15.25
C ALA A 250 27.32 26.20 -14.92
N TRP A 251 27.65 25.22 -14.09
CA TRP A 251 26.71 24.20 -13.61
C TRP A 251 25.54 24.83 -12.84
N ALA A 252 25.81 25.62 -11.79
CA ALA A 252 24.79 26.23 -10.96
C ALA A 252 23.87 27.15 -11.77
N LYS A 253 24.44 27.93 -12.68
CA LYS A 253 23.68 28.78 -13.61
C LYS A 253 22.80 27.96 -14.54
N ASN A 254 23.31 26.87 -15.12
CA ASN A 254 22.58 26.00 -16.02
C ASN A 254 21.44 25.29 -15.29
N LEU A 255 21.70 24.79 -14.07
CA LEU A 255 20.69 24.05 -13.32
C LEU A 255 19.51 24.95 -12.90
N ARG A 256 19.77 26.20 -12.53
CA ARG A 256 18.73 27.16 -12.16
C ARG A 256 17.94 27.73 -13.34
N SER A 257 18.50 27.73 -14.51
CA SER A 257 17.86 28.26 -15.71
C SER A 257 18.36 27.51 -16.94
N PRO A 258 18.00 26.24 -17.12
CA PRO A 258 18.49 25.42 -18.20
C PRO A 258 17.98 25.94 -19.55
N PRO A 259 18.88 26.37 -20.47
CA PRO A 259 18.47 26.96 -21.74
C PRO A 259 17.76 25.95 -22.67
N ASN A 260 18.09 24.68 -22.52
CA ASN A 260 17.46 23.56 -23.26
C ASN A 260 17.22 22.42 -22.27
N ALA A 261 16.17 22.52 -21.46
CA ALA A 261 15.84 21.50 -20.48
C ALA A 261 15.54 20.16 -21.17
N SER A 262 16.55 19.30 -21.21
CA SER A 262 16.46 17.99 -21.87
C SER A 262 15.76 16.96 -21.02
N LEU A 263 15.20 15.92 -21.62
CA LEU A 263 14.61 14.81 -20.88
C LEU A 263 15.62 14.08 -19.98
N PRO A 264 16.89 13.86 -20.36
CA PRO A 264 17.91 13.36 -19.45
C PRO A 264 18.11 14.18 -18.17
N LEU A 265 18.07 15.51 -18.25
CA LEU A 265 18.12 16.37 -17.06
C LEU A 265 16.96 16.09 -16.10
N HIS A 266 15.75 16.00 -16.62
CA HIS A 266 14.58 15.75 -15.81
C HIS A 266 14.59 14.36 -15.16
N GLN A 267 15.08 13.34 -15.86
CA GLN A 267 15.31 12.02 -15.31
C GLN A 267 16.32 12.08 -14.15
N ASP A 268 17.42 12.80 -14.35
CA ASP A 268 18.47 12.92 -13.35
C ASP A 268 18.03 13.73 -12.12
N LEU A 269 17.16 14.73 -12.29
CA LEU A 269 16.51 15.42 -11.17
C LEU A 269 15.71 14.46 -10.29
N GLY A 270 14.90 13.58 -10.89
CA GLY A 270 14.15 12.56 -10.18
C GLY A 270 15.05 11.58 -9.42
N LEU A 271 16.08 11.05 -10.09
CA LEU A 271 17.04 10.13 -9.49
C LEU A 271 17.86 10.77 -8.36
N TYR A 272 18.26 12.01 -8.55
CA TYR A 272 18.97 12.78 -7.51
C TYR A 272 18.08 13.04 -6.30
N SER A 273 16.82 13.38 -6.50
CA SER A 273 15.86 13.57 -5.40
C SER A 273 15.66 12.30 -4.59
N ARG A 274 15.53 11.15 -5.24
CA ARG A 274 15.47 9.85 -4.57
C ARG A 274 16.71 9.58 -3.72
N TYR A 275 17.88 9.86 -4.26
CA TYR A 275 19.15 9.77 -3.54
C TYR A 275 19.22 10.71 -2.33
N ARG A 276 18.73 11.96 -2.46
CA ARG A 276 18.65 12.91 -1.34
C ARG A 276 17.74 12.42 -0.22
N PHE A 277 16.56 11.92 -0.56
CA PHE A 277 15.64 11.37 0.44
C PHE A 277 16.26 10.22 1.20
N ARG A 278 16.94 9.32 0.50
CA ARG A 278 17.68 8.25 1.15
C ARG A 278 18.67 8.77 2.19
N ARG A 279 19.52 9.72 1.81
CA ARG A 279 20.50 10.31 2.72
C ARG A 279 19.84 10.99 3.92
N TYR A 280 18.81 11.78 3.66
CA TYR A 280 18.06 12.46 4.72
C TYR A 280 17.50 11.49 5.74
N VAL A 281 16.82 10.46 5.30
CA VAL A 281 16.25 9.44 6.18
C VAL A 281 17.34 8.71 6.97
N GLN A 282 18.47 8.37 6.33
CA GLN A 282 19.61 7.77 7.02
C GLN A 282 20.16 8.69 8.11
N THR A 283 20.33 9.98 7.80
CA THR A 283 20.80 10.98 8.77
C THR A 283 19.87 11.12 9.98
N LEU A 284 18.55 11.15 9.73
CA LEU A 284 17.58 11.21 10.84
C LEU A 284 17.64 9.96 11.72
N ARG A 285 17.81 8.79 11.12
CA ARG A 285 17.99 7.55 11.85
C ARG A 285 19.26 7.57 12.70
N GLU A 286 20.38 8.01 12.13
CA GLU A 286 21.65 8.16 12.85
C GLU A 286 21.50 9.08 14.06
N TYR A 287 20.84 10.22 13.90
CA TYR A 287 20.60 11.16 15.02
C TYR A 287 19.70 10.57 16.10
N ALA A 288 18.71 9.76 15.73
CA ALA A 288 17.85 9.08 16.68
C ALA A 288 18.64 8.00 17.46
N GLU A 289 19.46 7.21 16.76
CA GLU A 289 20.29 6.17 17.36
C GLU A 289 21.37 6.75 18.27
N GLU A 290 22.01 7.86 17.91
CA GLU A 290 22.95 8.62 18.74
C GLU A 290 22.33 9.07 20.07
N ASN A 291 21.05 9.34 20.10
CA ASN A 291 20.30 9.83 21.25
C ASN A 291 19.48 8.72 21.95
N GLY A 292 19.86 7.46 21.78
CA GLY A 292 19.35 6.32 22.56
C GLY A 292 18.20 5.55 21.94
N VAL A 293 17.66 5.97 20.78
CA VAL A 293 16.61 5.24 20.06
C VAL A 293 17.29 4.25 19.12
N SER A 294 17.64 3.08 19.60
CA SER A 294 18.33 2.04 18.85
C SER A 294 17.72 0.66 19.08
N GLY A 295 17.99 -0.28 18.16
CA GLY A 295 17.48 -1.65 18.26
C GLY A 295 15.97 -1.77 18.07
N VAL A 296 15.35 -0.82 17.40
CA VAL A 296 13.90 -0.72 17.17
C VAL A 296 13.61 -0.50 15.69
N PRO A 297 12.43 -0.91 15.19
CA PRO A 297 12.04 -0.59 13.84
C PRO A 297 11.76 0.90 13.62
N PHE A 298 12.15 1.39 12.44
CA PHE A 298 11.84 2.72 11.96
C PHE A 298 10.80 2.66 10.84
N LEU A 299 9.88 3.62 10.86
CA LEU A 299 8.80 3.72 9.89
C LEU A 299 8.88 5.07 9.17
N ILE A 300 8.68 5.07 7.86
CA ILE A 300 8.68 6.29 7.05
C ILE A 300 7.29 6.50 6.47
N ASN A 301 6.71 7.69 6.66
CA ASN A 301 5.49 8.03 5.93
C ASN A 301 5.76 8.08 4.43
N VAL A 302 4.89 7.44 3.67
CA VAL A 302 4.88 7.48 2.22
C VAL A 302 3.51 7.97 1.77
N HIS A 303 3.44 9.25 1.43
CA HIS A 303 2.20 9.85 0.95
C HIS A 303 2.08 9.80 -0.58
N GLY A 304 1.03 10.37 -1.14
CA GLY A 304 0.77 10.40 -2.57
C GLY A 304 -0.46 9.60 -2.98
N THR A 305 -1.28 9.20 -2.01
CA THR A 305 -2.52 8.46 -2.24
C THR A 305 -3.77 9.34 -2.09
N GLY A 306 -3.56 10.63 -1.90
CA GLY A 306 -4.65 11.58 -1.73
C GLY A 306 -5.49 11.79 -2.99
N GLY A 307 -6.77 12.02 -2.81
CA GLY A 307 -7.69 12.42 -3.86
C GLY A 307 -8.10 11.33 -4.85
N GLY A 308 -7.69 10.10 -4.66
CA GLY A 308 -8.08 8.95 -5.47
C GLY A 308 -7.70 9.05 -6.94
N ARG A 309 -7.88 7.97 -7.67
CA ARG A 309 -7.77 7.85 -9.12
C ARG A 309 -6.44 8.26 -9.78
N GLY A 310 -5.33 8.05 -9.07
CA GLY A 310 -4.13 7.69 -9.79
C GLY A 310 -3.27 8.76 -10.42
N LYS A 311 -3.56 10.05 -10.34
CA LYS A 311 -2.59 11.03 -10.84
C LYS A 311 -1.38 11.16 -9.93
N THR A 312 -1.60 11.25 -8.65
CA THR A 312 -0.55 11.41 -7.62
C THR A 312 -0.13 10.10 -6.98
N PHE A 313 -0.86 9.06 -7.23
CA PHE A 313 -0.68 7.72 -6.74
C PHE A 313 0.49 7.05 -7.47
N PRO A 314 1.21 6.35 -6.92
CA PRO A 314 2.26 6.02 -6.07
C PRO A 314 3.52 6.88 -6.21
N ILE A 315 3.39 8.18 -6.36
CA ILE A 315 4.54 9.10 -6.44
C ILE A 315 5.43 8.94 -5.21
N GLY A 316 4.85 8.99 -4.01
CA GLY A 316 5.61 8.82 -2.78
C GLY A 316 6.38 7.50 -2.69
N ILE A 317 5.79 6.40 -3.19
CA ILE A 317 6.50 5.11 -3.28
C ILE A 317 7.74 5.26 -4.16
N SER A 318 7.58 5.85 -5.34
CA SER A 318 8.66 6.00 -6.31
C SER A 318 9.77 6.93 -5.85
N GLN A 319 9.42 7.95 -5.07
CA GLN A 319 10.38 8.89 -4.50
C GLN A 319 11.18 8.29 -3.34
N LEU A 320 10.56 7.44 -2.51
CA LEU A 320 11.10 7.09 -1.20
C LEU A 320 11.56 5.65 -1.07
N TYR A 321 11.24 4.75 -1.98
CA TYR A 321 11.51 3.33 -1.76
C TYR A 321 13.00 3.01 -1.50
N GLU A 322 13.94 3.74 -2.11
CA GLU A 322 15.36 3.56 -1.85
C GLU A 322 15.78 4.00 -0.45
N SER A 323 14.93 4.76 0.27
CA SER A 323 15.23 5.21 1.64
C SER A 323 15.07 4.11 2.67
N TYR A 324 14.28 3.08 2.37
CA TYR A 324 13.99 1.99 3.31
C TYR A 324 14.27 0.61 2.73
N GLN A 325 14.29 0.44 1.40
CA GLN A 325 14.52 -0.86 0.77
C GLN A 325 15.88 -1.44 1.17
N GLY A 326 15.87 -2.61 1.78
CA GLY A 326 17.08 -3.28 2.22
C GLY A 326 17.71 -2.74 3.52
N GLU A 327 17.14 -1.68 4.10
CA GLU A 327 17.59 -1.16 5.40
C GLU A 327 17.03 -2.04 6.54
N PRO A 328 17.89 -2.57 7.43
CA PRO A 328 17.45 -3.43 8.52
C PRO A 328 16.50 -2.71 9.48
N GLN A 329 15.45 -3.41 9.93
CA GLN A 329 14.47 -2.87 10.88
C GLN A 329 13.85 -1.54 10.42
N MET A 330 13.59 -1.41 9.11
CA MET A 330 12.97 -0.24 8.53
C MET A 330 11.91 -0.64 7.52
N THR A 331 10.77 0.06 7.52
CA THR A 331 9.73 -0.13 6.51
C THR A 331 9.00 1.16 6.22
N SER A 332 8.23 1.19 5.15
CA SER A 332 7.35 2.31 4.81
C SER A 332 6.01 2.19 5.53
N GLY A 333 5.32 3.31 5.71
CA GLY A 333 3.93 3.39 6.09
C GLY A 333 3.17 4.30 5.12
N SER A 334 2.18 3.74 4.43
CA SER A 334 1.38 4.52 3.49
C SER A 334 0.43 5.48 4.20
N ASP A 335 0.13 6.59 3.53
CA ASP A 335 -0.92 7.53 3.91
C ASP A 335 -2.09 7.32 2.95
N LEU A 336 -3.17 6.72 3.44
CA LEU A 336 -4.28 6.24 2.62
C LEU A 336 -5.53 7.11 2.81
N TYR A 337 -5.69 8.12 1.95
CA TYR A 337 -6.82 9.06 1.91
C TYR A 337 -7.60 8.88 0.63
N LEU A 338 -8.51 7.92 0.60
CA LEU A 338 -9.28 7.53 -0.59
C LEU A 338 -10.78 7.85 -0.48
N GLY A 339 -11.21 8.36 0.66
CA GLY A 339 -12.62 8.57 0.94
C GLY A 339 -13.43 7.27 0.94
N ASP A 340 -14.59 7.30 0.32
CA ASP A 340 -15.42 6.11 0.12
C ASP A 340 -14.72 5.09 -0.79
N LEU A 341 -14.66 3.84 -0.33
CA LEU A 341 -14.20 2.74 -1.18
C LEU A 341 -15.36 2.24 -2.04
N THR A 342 -15.23 2.39 -3.34
CA THR A 342 -16.26 2.10 -4.34
C THR A 342 -15.73 1.23 -5.46
N VAL A 343 -16.59 0.76 -6.35
CA VAL A 343 -16.18 0.06 -7.58
C VAL A 343 -15.26 0.91 -8.47
N VAL A 344 -15.19 2.21 -8.23
CA VAL A 344 -14.41 3.16 -9.03
C VAL A 344 -12.97 3.26 -8.56
N ASN A 345 -12.71 3.28 -7.25
CA ASN A 345 -11.38 3.54 -6.68
C ASN A 345 -10.79 2.37 -5.87
N ALA A 346 -11.52 1.27 -5.71
CA ALA A 346 -10.98 0.10 -5.00
C ALA A 346 -9.71 -0.46 -5.65
N GLY A 347 -9.62 -0.36 -6.98
CA GLY A 347 -8.42 -0.72 -7.73
C GLY A 347 -7.20 0.13 -7.36
N ASP A 348 -7.40 1.41 -7.03
CA ASP A 348 -6.30 2.30 -6.63
C ASP A 348 -5.70 1.87 -5.28
N LEU A 349 -6.54 1.59 -4.28
CA LEU A 349 -6.08 1.09 -2.99
C LEU A 349 -5.32 -0.24 -3.14
N TYR A 350 -5.90 -1.18 -3.89
CA TYR A 350 -5.28 -2.47 -4.11
C TYR A 350 -3.90 -2.36 -4.79
N VAL A 351 -3.82 -1.56 -5.85
CA VAL A 351 -2.57 -1.36 -6.59
C VAL A 351 -1.52 -0.60 -5.77
N CYS A 352 -1.93 0.35 -4.91
CA CYS A 352 -1.01 1.03 -4.00
C CYS A 352 -0.27 0.04 -3.12
N ASN A 353 -0.99 -0.80 -2.42
CA ASN A 353 -0.40 -1.82 -1.57
C ASN A 353 0.46 -2.81 -2.38
N ALA A 354 0.01 -3.21 -3.57
CA ALA A 354 0.78 -4.10 -4.44
C ALA A 354 2.10 -3.45 -4.92
N PHE A 355 2.07 -2.17 -5.32
CA PHE A 355 3.27 -1.43 -5.72
C PHE A 355 4.23 -1.23 -4.55
N MET A 356 3.71 -0.86 -3.38
CA MET A 356 4.50 -0.77 -2.15
C MET A 356 5.21 -2.09 -1.87
N LEU A 357 4.47 -3.20 -1.90
CA LEU A 357 5.03 -4.52 -1.64
C LEU A 357 6.09 -4.94 -2.68
N SER A 358 5.99 -4.48 -3.93
CA SER A 358 6.94 -4.80 -5.00
C SER A 358 8.32 -4.17 -4.82
N VAL A 359 8.44 -3.18 -3.96
CA VAL A 359 9.70 -2.50 -3.60
C VAL A 359 10.14 -2.78 -2.17
N HIS A 360 9.39 -3.59 -1.42
CA HIS A 360 9.77 -4.05 -0.08
C HIS A 360 10.72 -5.25 -0.15
N GLY A 361 11.62 -5.33 0.83
CA GLY A 361 12.42 -6.52 1.11
C GLY A 361 11.62 -7.62 1.81
N SER A 362 12.27 -8.76 2.04
CA SER A 362 11.65 -9.94 2.67
C SER A 362 11.19 -9.70 4.12
N ASP A 363 11.82 -8.77 4.83
CA ASP A 363 11.52 -8.48 6.23
C ASP A 363 10.63 -7.24 6.43
N GLN A 364 10.20 -6.61 5.35
CA GLN A 364 9.46 -5.37 5.38
C GLN A 364 7.95 -5.60 5.20
N PRO A 365 7.15 -5.55 6.28
CA PRO A 365 5.69 -5.66 6.20
C PRO A 365 5.08 -4.43 5.53
N LEU A 366 3.89 -4.60 4.95
CA LEU A 366 3.02 -3.48 4.62
C LEU A 366 2.50 -2.85 5.90
N THR A 367 2.53 -1.51 5.97
CA THR A 367 1.99 -0.72 7.06
C THR A 367 1.29 0.53 6.53
N SER A 368 0.37 1.11 7.29
CA SER A 368 -0.20 2.42 7.03
C SER A 368 -0.08 3.29 8.27
N LEU A 369 0.63 4.39 8.15
CA LEU A 369 0.89 5.35 9.24
C LEU A 369 -0.16 6.47 9.29
N GLU A 370 -0.88 6.70 8.20
CA GLU A 370 -2.06 7.56 8.17
C GLU A 370 -3.15 6.85 7.39
N PHE A 371 -4.00 6.17 8.15
CA PHE A 371 -5.12 5.42 7.61
C PHE A 371 -6.41 6.20 7.88
N GLU A 372 -6.98 6.79 6.85
CA GLU A 372 -8.15 7.66 6.95
C GLU A 372 -9.31 7.01 7.71
N ALA A 373 -9.58 7.50 8.92
CA ALA A 373 -10.64 7.02 9.80
C ALA A 373 -11.91 7.90 9.79
N GLY A 374 -11.81 9.04 9.22
CA GLY A 374 -12.80 10.05 8.86
C GLY A 374 -12.06 10.96 7.91
N ASP A 375 -12.74 11.88 7.26
CA ASP A 375 -12.02 12.87 6.49
C ASP A 375 -11.44 13.97 7.39
N GLY A 376 -10.61 14.81 6.80
CA GLY A 376 -10.13 16.01 7.44
C GLY A 376 -11.19 17.10 7.51
N ASN A 377 -12.46 16.76 7.73
CA ASN A 377 -13.56 17.72 7.74
C ASN A 377 -13.29 18.85 8.75
N TYR A 378 -13.07 20.02 8.22
CA TYR A 378 -12.77 21.25 8.95
C TYR A 378 -14.01 22.13 9.17
N GLY A 379 -15.20 21.54 9.10
CA GLY A 379 -16.47 22.25 9.15
C GLY A 379 -17.01 22.64 7.77
N GLU A 380 -16.53 21.98 6.73
CA GLU A 380 -16.96 22.15 5.35
C GLU A 380 -18.33 21.54 5.09
N ASP A 381 -18.79 21.61 3.86
CA ASP A 381 -20.10 21.10 3.48
C ASP A 381 -20.20 19.57 3.49
N LEU A 382 -21.44 19.07 3.31
CA LEU A 382 -21.72 17.63 3.30
C LEU A 382 -21.05 16.86 2.15
N SER A 383 -20.52 17.54 1.14
CA SER A 383 -19.87 16.88 0.00
C SER A 383 -18.54 16.22 0.36
N THR A 384 -17.94 16.61 1.49
CA THR A 384 -16.71 16.05 2.03
C THR A 384 -16.93 14.90 3.00
N LEU A 385 -18.17 14.56 3.33
CA LEU A 385 -18.49 13.48 4.25
C LEU A 385 -18.48 12.13 3.52
N TYR A 386 -17.74 11.18 4.08
CA TYR A 386 -17.72 9.81 3.62
C TYR A 386 -18.69 8.93 4.41
N THR A 387 -19.08 7.80 3.81
CA THR A 387 -19.95 6.87 4.53
C THR A 387 -19.19 6.24 5.71
N PRO A 388 -19.89 5.96 6.82
CA PRO A 388 -19.26 5.33 7.99
C PRO A 388 -18.56 4.00 7.67
N GLU A 389 -19.03 3.26 6.67
CA GLU A 389 -18.48 1.98 6.25
C GLU A 389 -17.17 2.11 5.43
N ALA A 390 -16.81 3.30 4.99
CA ALA A 390 -15.62 3.53 4.19
C ALA A 390 -14.35 3.02 4.88
N VAL A 391 -14.19 3.34 6.16
CA VAL A 391 -13.04 2.91 6.97
C VAL A 391 -13.02 1.38 7.15
N GLU A 392 -14.17 0.74 7.37
CA GLU A 392 -14.25 -0.73 7.48
C GLU A 392 -13.83 -1.42 6.20
N LEU A 393 -14.32 -0.97 5.03
CA LEU A 393 -13.99 -1.56 3.73
C LEU A 393 -12.51 -1.41 3.39
N LYS A 394 -11.94 -0.22 3.62
CA LYS A 394 -10.51 0.03 3.43
C LYS A 394 -9.66 -0.86 4.34
N THR A 395 -10.03 -0.97 5.62
CA THR A 395 -9.37 -1.86 6.59
C THR A 395 -9.39 -3.31 6.11
N ARG A 396 -10.55 -3.82 5.69
CA ARG A 396 -10.68 -5.21 5.20
C ARG A 396 -9.79 -5.47 3.99
N LEU A 397 -9.72 -4.53 3.05
CA LEU A 397 -8.90 -4.68 1.85
C LEU A 397 -7.39 -4.64 2.19
N CYS A 398 -6.96 -3.70 3.03
CA CYS A 398 -5.56 -3.61 3.46
C CYS A 398 -5.11 -4.85 4.22
N VAL A 399 -5.93 -5.36 5.15
CA VAL A 399 -5.61 -6.58 5.90
C VAL A 399 -5.57 -7.80 4.98
N ALA A 400 -6.46 -7.90 4.00
CA ALA A 400 -6.44 -8.95 3.00
C ALA A 400 -5.15 -8.97 2.16
N GLN A 401 -4.54 -7.79 1.94
CA GLN A 401 -3.27 -7.63 1.23
C GLN A 401 -2.04 -7.76 2.12
N GLY A 402 -2.22 -8.03 3.41
CA GLY A 402 -1.11 -8.28 4.34
C GLY A 402 -0.56 -7.04 5.04
N ASN A 403 -1.33 -5.96 5.16
CA ASN A 403 -0.96 -4.88 6.08
C ASN A 403 -0.90 -5.40 7.51
N ARG A 404 0.20 -5.13 8.21
CA ARG A 404 0.46 -5.56 9.60
C ARG A 404 0.28 -4.45 10.61
N LEU A 405 0.29 -3.20 10.17
CA LEU A 405 0.02 -2.03 10.99
C LEU A 405 -0.96 -1.12 10.25
N LEU A 406 -2.02 -0.71 10.95
CA LEU A 406 -2.95 0.34 10.51
C LEU A 406 -3.11 1.34 11.64
N ASN A 407 -2.74 2.60 11.37
CA ASN A 407 -2.92 3.71 12.30
C ASN A 407 -4.09 4.58 11.86
N TYR A 408 -5.24 4.43 12.51
CA TYR A 408 -6.44 5.21 12.20
C TYR A 408 -6.22 6.70 12.46
N TYR A 409 -6.14 7.45 11.39
CA TYR A 409 -5.86 8.87 11.40
C TYR A 409 -7.12 9.67 11.00
N LEU A 410 -7.61 10.58 11.88
CA LEU A 410 -7.39 10.65 13.30
C LEU A 410 -8.32 9.68 14.04
N GLN A 411 -7.89 9.09 15.15
CA GLN A 411 -8.79 8.38 16.07
C GLN A 411 -9.55 9.35 16.95
N ALA A 412 -8.89 10.44 17.38
CA ALA A 412 -9.53 11.47 18.16
C ALA A 412 -9.17 12.88 17.67
N GLY A 413 -10.18 13.67 17.45
CA GLY A 413 -10.03 15.11 17.24
C GLY A 413 -9.66 15.85 18.52
N GLY A 414 -9.41 17.16 18.38
CA GLY A 414 -9.05 18.01 19.49
C GLY A 414 -9.15 19.51 19.18
N GLU A 415 -8.56 20.30 20.04
CA GLU A 415 -8.50 21.75 19.92
C GLU A 415 -7.04 22.21 19.75
N ASN A 416 -6.75 22.93 18.68
CA ASN A 416 -5.43 23.52 18.47
C ASN A 416 -5.10 24.50 19.61
N PRO A 417 -3.97 24.30 20.32
CA PRO A 417 -3.63 25.17 21.45
C PRO A 417 -3.33 26.59 20.99
N PRO A 418 -3.42 27.58 21.91
CA PRO A 418 -2.99 28.94 21.65
C PRO A 418 -1.51 28.95 21.23
N PHE A 419 -1.19 29.78 20.24
CA PHE A 419 0.15 29.94 19.72
C PHE A 419 0.41 31.39 19.33
N THR A 420 1.67 31.78 19.25
CA THR A 420 2.04 33.14 18.83
C THR A 420 1.52 33.42 17.41
N ASP A 421 0.85 34.54 17.20
CA ASP A 421 0.46 34.99 15.87
C ASP A 421 1.72 35.38 15.08
N VAL A 422 1.94 34.71 13.98
CA VAL A 422 3.12 34.93 13.12
C VAL A 422 2.76 35.74 11.88
N GLY A 423 1.64 36.45 11.94
CA GLY A 423 1.16 37.30 10.84
C GLY A 423 0.25 36.60 9.84
N ASP A 424 -0.22 35.41 10.15
CA ASP A 424 -1.20 34.66 9.34
C ASP A 424 -2.66 34.91 9.76
N GLY A 425 -2.86 35.80 10.77
CA GLY A 425 -4.17 36.17 11.30
C GLY A 425 -4.76 35.17 12.29
N THR A 426 -3.99 34.15 12.72
CA THR A 426 -4.43 33.19 13.72
C THR A 426 -3.45 33.07 14.87
N ALA A 427 -3.94 33.03 16.10
CA ALA A 427 -3.17 32.77 17.31
C ALA A 427 -3.27 31.30 17.75
N ARG A 428 -3.18 30.37 16.81
CA ARG A 428 -3.31 28.93 17.02
C ARG A 428 -2.14 28.18 16.39
N LEU A 429 -1.81 27.02 16.97
CA LEU A 429 -0.71 26.19 16.49
C LEU A 429 -0.91 25.69 15.06
N ALA A 430 -2.14 25.50 14.63
CA ALA A 430 -2.48 25.00 13.30
C ALA A 430 -3.27 26.01 12.47
N PHE A 431 -3.19 25.85 11.15
CA PHE A 431 -3.92 26.71 10.20
C PHE A 431 -5.40 26.31 10.02
N THR A 432 -5.82 25.16 10.56
CA THR A 432 -7.19 24.63 10.42
C THR A 432 -8.23 25.23 11.37
N GLY A 433 -7.89 26.27 12.12
CA GLY A 433 -8.79 26.91 13.07
C GLY A 433 -8.64 26.35 14.49
N GLN A 434 -9.67 26.61 15.33
CA GLN A 434 -9.62 26.24 16.74
C GLN A 434 -9.77 24.73 16.94
N ARG A 435 -10.75 24.11 16.29
CA ARG A 435 -11.00 22.65 16.38
C ARG A 435 -10.47 21.92 15.17
N HIS A 436 -10.10 20.68 15.39
CA HIS A 436 -9.51 19.81 14.39
C HIS A 436 -10.03 18.37 14.54
N GLY A 437 -10.23 17.68 13.41
CA GLY A 437 -10.66 16.29 13.40
C GLY A 437 -12.15 16.09 13.71
N PHE A 438 -13.03 16.88 13.12
CA PHE A 438 -14.48 16.79 13.30
C PHE A 438 -15.05 15.42 12.88
N ALA A 439 -14.52 14.83 11.85
CA ALA A 439 -14.96 13.53 11.33
C ALA A 439 -14.25 12.33 11.97
N ALA A 440 -13.33 12.56 12.90
CA ALA A 440 -12.67 11.47 13.63
C ALA A 440 -13.69 10.60 14.38
N PRO A 441 -13.41 9.30 14.58
CA PRO A 441 -14.26 8.41 15.38
C PRO A 441 -14.62 8.96 16.76
N VAL A 442 -13.70 9.70 17.38
CA VAL A 442 -13.95 10.50 18.58
C VAL A 442 -13.74 11.96 18.22
N GLY A 443 -14.82 12.73 18.13
CA GLY A 443 -14.75 14.15 17.78
C GLY A 443 -14.00 14.99 18.81
N PRO A 444 -13.74 16.29 18.49
CA PRO A 444 -12.96 17.19 19.36
C PRO A 444 -13.45 17.29 20.80
N GLU A 445 -14.76 17.23 21.01
CA GLU A 445 -15.41 17.26 22.32
C GLU A 445 -15.51 15.87 22.98
N GLY A 446 -14.91 14.85 22.41
CA GLY A 446 -14.98 13.48 22.91
C GLY A 446 -16.24 12.71 22.53
N ARG A 447 -17.10 13.24 21.68
CA ARG A 447 -18.31 12.55 21.24
C ARG A 447 -17.97 11.50 20.17
N LEU A 448 -18.66 10.36 20.25
CA LEU A 448 -18.50 9.31 19.23
C LEU A 448 -19.18 9.73 17.93
N SER A 449 -18.48 9.58 16.83
CA SER A 449 -19.00 9.81 15.48
C SER A 449 -19.56 8.51 14.87
N PRO A 450 -20.27 8.58 13.75
CA PRO A 450 -20.78 7.40 13.06
C PRO A 450 -19.71 6.39 12.61
N THR A 451 -18.46 6.79 12.42
CA THR A 451 -17.34 5.92 11.99
C THR A 451 -16.80 5.04 13.11
N TYR A 452 -17.11 5.36 14.37
CA TYR A 452 -16.62 4.63 15.54
C TYR A 452 -17.04 3.16 15.54
N GLU A 453 -18.33 2.88 15.31
CA GLU A 453 -18.88 1.51 15.34
C GLU A 453 -18.36 0.62 14.18
N PRO A 454 -18.27 1.09 12.92
CA PRO A 454 -17.61 0.34 11.85
C PRO A 454 -16.16 -0.07 12.16
N ILE A 455 -15.35 0.81 12.76
CA ILE A 455 -14.00 0.48 13.21
C ILE A 455 -14.06 -0.62 14.27
N SER A 456 -14.88 -0.45 15.30
CA SER A 456 -15.03 -1.47 16.36
C SER A 456 -15.43 -2.83 15.80
N ARG A 457 -16.29 -2.86 14.78
CA ARG A 457 -16.75 -4.09 14.14
C ARG A 457 -15.64 -4.80 13.38
N VAL A 458 -14.89 -4.08 12.53
CA VAL A 458 -13.81 -4.69 11.76
C VAL A 458 -12.62 -5.08 12.62
N VAL A 459 -12.29 -4.27 13.64
CA VAL A 459 -11.22 -4.58 14.60
C VAL A 459 -11.54 -5.88 15.36
N LYS A 460 -12.79 -6.07 15.81
CA LYS A 460 -13.21 -7.32 16.46
C LYS A 460 -13.08 -8.53 15.52
N ALA A 461 -13.43 -8.39 14.24
CA ALA A 461 -13.25 -9.46 13.26
C ALA A 461 -11.76 -9.78 13.02
N ILE A 462 -10.89 -8.77 12.95
CA ILE A 462 -9.44 -8.95 12.83
C ILE A 462 -8.89 -9.64 14.08
N ARG A 463 -9.21 -9.15 15.29
CA ARG A 463 -8.74 -9.75 16.55
C ARG A 463 -9.20 -11.20 16.72
N GLY A 464 -10.36 -11.55 16.13
CA GLY A 464 -10.89 -12.91 16.15
C GLY A 464 -10.04 -13.94 15.42
N VAL A 465 -9.18 -13.52 14.51
CA VAL A 465 -8.29 -14.36 13.68
C VAL A 465 -6.90 -13.74 13.54
N GLU A 466 -6.50 -12.96 14.54
CA GLU A 466 -5.24 -12.18 14.50
C GLU A 466 -4.01 -13.07 14.37
N ASP A 467 -3.97 -14.17 15.12
CA ASP A 467 -2.89 -15.15 15.08
C ASP A 467 -2.63 -15.68 13.68
N LEU A 468 -3.68 -15.85 12.90
CA LEU A 468 -3.60 -16.30 11.52
C LEU A 468 -3.26 -15.14 10.57
N LEU A 469 -3.92 -13.99 10.73
CA LEU A 469 -3.67 -12.82 9.89
C LEU A 469 -2.24 -12.31 9.99
N ALA A 470 -1.66 -12.34 11.19
CA ALA A 470 -0.33 -11.82 11.45
C ALA A 470 0.80 -12.55 10.67
N VAL A 471 0.56 -13.78 10.25
CA VAL A 471 1.53 -14.63 9.55
C VAL A 471 1.12 -14.98 8.10
N SER A 472 -0.13 -14.72 7.72
CA SER A 472 -0.66 -15.11 6.42
C SER A 472 -0.22 -14.13 5.33
N THR A 473 -0.06 -14.64 4.11
CA THR A 473 0.18 -13.84 2.90
C THR A 473 -0.98 -13.96 1.93
N GLU A 474 -1.21 -12.93 1.12
CA GLU A 474 -2.22 -12.99 0.06
C GLU A 474 -1.88 -14.08 -0.97
N GLU A 475 -2.88 -14.83 -1.40
CA GLU A 475 -2.75 -15.82 -2.47
C GLU A 475 -3.00 -15.16 -3.82
N PHE A 476 -2.03 -15.20 -4.69
CA PHE A 476 -2.09 -14.57 -6.01
C PHE A 476 -2.38 -15.55 -7.13
N ASP A 477 -3.03 -15.08 -8.19
CA ASP A 477 -3.12 -15.74 -9.45
C ASP A 477 -1.79 -15.68 -10.22
N ASP A 478 -1.67 -16.45 -11.29
CA ASP A 478 -0.39 -16.70 -11.98
C ASP A 478 0.02 -15.55 -12.93
N PHE A 479 -0.04 -14.30 -12.42
CA PHE A 479 0.44 -13.11 -13.12
C PHE A 479 0.70 -11.96 -12.14
N ALA A 480 1.39 -10.92 -12.60
CA ALA A 480 1.65 -9.69 -11.85
C ALA A 480 1.29 -8.44 -12.68
N ILE A 481 0.93 -7.34 -11.99
CA ILE A 481 0.83 -6.02 -12.62
C ILE A 481 2.20 -5.35 -12.66
N GLY A 482 2.58 -4.79 -13.81
CA GLY A 482 3.83 -4.08 -13.98
C GLY A 482 3.83 -2.73 -13.25
N PHE A 483 4.90 -2.46 -12.54
CA PHE A 483 5.20 -1.17 -11.91
C PHE A 483 6.53 -0.64 -12.45
N VAL A 484 6.52 0.60 -12.92
CA VAL A 484 7.71 1.32 -13.38
C VAL A 484 7.86 2.56 -12.49
N PRO A 485 8.68 2.51 -11.43
CA PRO A 485 8.83 3.63 -10.49
C PRO A 485 9.13 4.97 -11.16
N ASP A 486 10.01 5.00 -12.16
CA ASP A 486 10.40 6.24 -12.82
C ASP A 486 9.26 6.91 -13.61
N HIS A 487 8.19 6.17 -13.95
CA HIS A 487 6.99 6.77 -14.53
C HIS A 487 6.25 7.71 -13.58
N TYR A 488 6.52 7.63 -12.27
CA TYR A 488 5.91 8.45 -11.24
C TYR A 488 6.81 9.56 -10.70
N MET A 489 8.00 9.76 -11.31
CA MET A 489 8.94 10.83 -10.97
C MET A 489 8.71 12.08 -11.83
N THR A 490 7.45 12.48 -11.98
CA THR A 490 7.06 13.57 -12.90
C THR A 490 7.02 14.94 -12.26
N GLU A 491 7.13 15.05 -10.94
CA GLU A 491 7.15 16.32 -10.22
C GLU A 491 8.47 17.08 -10.39
N TYR A 492 9.54 16.39 -10.78
CA TYR A 492 10.86 16.98 -10.98
C TYR A 492 11.01 17.41 -12.42
N HIS A 493 10.72 18.68 -12.71
CA HIS A 493 10.87 19.24 -14.04
C HIS A 493 11.20 20.73 -14.00
N ALA A 494 12.04 21.18 -14.92
CA ALA A 494 12.32 22.58 -15.13
C ALA A 494 11.15 23.29 -15.81
N PRO A 495 10.80 24.51 -15.42
CA PRO A 495 9.76 25.29 -16.07
C PRO A 495 10.06 25.50 -17.58
N GLY A 496 9.01 25.48 -18.41
CA GLY A 496 9.11 25.81 -19.84
C GLY A 496 9.71 24.74 -20.74
N SER A 497 9.77 23.48 -20.28
CA SER A 497 10.15 22.36 -21.14
C SER A 497 8.91 21.71 -21.76
N ASP A 498 8.61 22.02 -23.02
CA ASP A 498 7.48 21.43 -23.75
C ASP A 498 7.65 19.91 -23.88
N LEU A 499 8.86 19.44 -24.20
CA LEU A 499 9.16 18.02 -24.31
C LEU A 499 8.85 17.25 -23.01
N ARG A 500 9.18 17.84 -21.85
CA ARG A 500 8.87 17.20 -20.56
C ARG A 500 7.39 17.25 -20.25
N THR A 501 6.72 18.36 -20.58
CA THR A 501 5.27 18.51 -20.43
C THR A 501 4.51 17.45 -21.23
N ASP A 502 4.89 17.24 -22.49
CA ASP A 502 4.31 16.22 -23.34
C ASP A 502 4.56 14.79 -22.80
N GLN A 503 5.78 14.52 -22.33
CA GLN A 503 6.11 13.25 -21.72
C GLN A 503 5.31 13.00 -20.44
N ILE A 504 5.15 14.00 -19.57
CA ILE A 504 4.32 13.91 -18.37
C ILE A 504 2.88 13.62 -18.73
N ALA A 505 2.33 14.31 -19.73
CA ALA A 505 0.95 14.10 -20.18
C ALA A 505 0.74 12.66 -20.70
N ASP A 506 1.68 12.12 -21.48
CA ASP A 506 1.67 10.72 -21.90
C ASP A 506 1.70 9.78 -20.69
N LEU A 507 2.66 9.94 -19.79
CA LEU A 507 2.77 9.09 -18.62
C LEU A 507 1.52 9.11 -17.73
N GLU A 508 0.97 10.30 -17.43
CA GLU A 508 -0.21 10.46 -16.59
C GLU A 508 -1.47 9.85 -17.19
N ARG A 509 -1.62 9.92 -18.50
CA ARG A 509 -2.75 9.35 -19.21
C ARG A 509 -2.84 7.83 -19.01
N PHE A 510 -1.73 7.13 -19.00
CA PHE A 510 -1.70 5.67 -18.96
C PHE A 510 -1.47 5.10 -17.57
N ARG A 511 -0.71 5.76 -16.70
CA ARG A 511 -0.47 5.33 -15.33
C ARG A 511 -1.58 5.68 -14.34
N GLY A 512 -2.47 6.64 -14.69
CA GLY A 512 -3.51 7.19 -13.84
C GLY A 512 -4.92 6.70 -14.18
N PHE A 513 -5.79 7.62 -14.57
CA PHE A 513 -7.21 7.40 -14.85
C PHE A 513 -7.53 6.54 -16.07
N GLY A 514 -6.58 6.36 -16.95
CA GLY A 514 -6.78 5.62 -18.19
C GLY A 514 -6.58 4.11 -18.01
N PRO A 515 -5.79 3.51 -18.90
CA PRO A 515 -5.64 2.07 -19.00
C PRO A 515 -5.26 1.34 -17.71
N ARG A 516 -4.42 1.92 -16.83
CA ARG A 516 -4.03 1.29 -15.57
C ARG A 516 -5.23 1.14 -14.62
N ASP A 517 -6.01 2.20 -14.43
CA ASP A 517 -7.19 2.17 -13.57
C ASP A 517 -8.24 1.18 -14.10
N ILE A 518 -8.50 1.26 -15.40
CA ILE A 518 -9.44 0.36 -16.08
C ILE A 518 -9.02 -1.10 -15.88
N LEU A 519 -7.76 -1.40 -16.15
CA LEU A 519 -7.20 -2.75 -16.05
C LEU A 519 -7.32 -3.30 -14.62
N SER A 520 -6.86 -2.55 -13.63
CA SER A 520 -6.89 -2.99 -12.22
C SER A 520 -8.31 -3.25 -11.73
N ARG A 521 -9.26 -2.37 -12.02
CA ARG A 521 -10.68 -2.56 -11.66
C ARG A 521 -11.30 -3.78 -12.35
N ALA A 522 -11.06 -3.91 -13.65
CA ALA A 522 -11.62 -5.02 -14.41
C ALA A 522 -11.11 -6.37 -13.91
N LEU A 523 -9.84 -6.46 -13.54
CA LEU A 523 -9.25 -7.68 -13.00
C LEU A 523 -9.78 -8.00 -11.61
N LEU A 524 -9.78 -7.03 -10.68
CA LEU A 524 -10.29 -7.26 -9.32
C LEU A 524 -11.75 -7.66 -9.29
N LEU A 525 -12.61 -6.98 -10.05
CA LEU A 525 -14.04 -7.29 -10.12
C LEU A 525 -14.35 -8.60 -10.88
N ASN A 526 -13.37 -9.17 -11.58
CA ASN A 526 -13.42 -10.52 -12.13
C ASN A 526 -12.94 -11.60 -11.16
N GLY A 527 -12.55 -11.22 -9.93
CA GLY A 527 -12.06 -12.14 -8.90
C GLY A 527 -10.59 -12.53 -9.03
N PHE A 528 -9.79 -11.75 -9.78
CA PHE A 528 -8.35 -11.91 -9.82
C PHE A 528 -7.68 -11.23 -8.62
N SER A 529 -6.68 -11.91 -8.03
CA SER A 529 -5.74 -11.37 -7.05
C SER A 529 -4.34 -11.39 -7.65
N PHE A 530 -3.60 -10.30 -7.55
CA PHE A 530 -2.31 -10.17 -8.23
C PHE A 530 -1.32 -9.31 -7.45
N PRO A 531 -0.03 -9.68 -7.41
CA PRO A 531 1.04 -8.84 -6.92
C PRO A 531 1.42 -7.81 -7.99
N ALA A 532 2.23 -6.84 -7.61
CA ALA A 532 2.97 -6.04 -8.57
C ALA A 532 4.41 -6.53 -8.73
N VAL A 533 5.00 -6.17 -9.85
CA VAL A 533 6.42 -6.40 -10.12
C VAL A 533 7.09 -5.10 -10.55
N ASN A 534 8.18 -4.74 -9.89
CA ASN A 534 9.04 -3.64 -10.32
C ASN A 534 9.76 -4.02 -11.62
N LEU A 535 9.34 -3.45 -12.74
CA LEU A 535 9.90 -3.75 -14.06
C LEU A 535 11.34 -3.20 -14.27
N GLN A 536 11.80 -2.33 -13.38
CA GLN A 536 13.17 -1.81 -13.37
C GLN A 536 14.14 -2.71 -12.58
N ALA A 537 13.63 -3.71 -11.86
CA ALA A 537 14.38 -4.76 -11.21
C ALA A 537 14.33 -6.08 -12.03
N ASP A 538 14.93 -7.13 -11.53
CA ASP A 538 14.86 -8.45 -12.15
C ASP A 538 13.42 -8.99 -12.12
N LEU A 539 12.97 -9.49 -13.26
CA LEU A 539 11.61 -10.00 -13.36
C LEU A 539 11.49 -11.35 -12.64
N PRO A 540 10.42 -11.53 -11.86
CA PRO A 540 10.16 -12.78 -11.19
C PRO A 540 9.79 -13.88 -12.19
N ASN A 541 9.77 -15.09 -11.72
CA ASN A 541 9.32 -16.25 -12.47
C ASN A 541 7.77 -16.35 -12.54
N ALA A 542 7.10 -15.22 -12.81
CA ALA A 542 5.65 -15.19 -13.02
C ALA A 542 5.31 -15.68 -14.43
N ARG A 543 4.15 -16.32 -14.58
CA ARG A 543 3.67 -16.78 -15.89
C ARG A 543 3.22 -15.62 -16.76
N GLY A 544 2.59 -14.61 -16.16
CA GLY A 544 2.02 -13.46 -16.85
C GLY A 544 2.45 -12.12 -16.28
N ILE A 545 2.55 -11.12 -17.15
CA ILE A 545 2.67 -9.70 -16.76
C ILE A 545 1.55 -8.94 -17.48
N VAL A 546 0.86 -8.08 -16.73
CA VAL A 546 -0.09 -7.12 -17.28
C VAL A 546 0.46 -5.72 -17.06
N LEU A 547 0.47 -4.87 -18.07
CA LEU A 547 1.05 -3.54 -18.02
C LEU A 547 0.18 -2.53 -18.77
N ALA A 548 -0.11 -1.40 -18.12
CA ALA A 548 -0.64 -0.23 -18.79
C ALA A 548 0.51 0.72 -19.11
N THR A 549 0.65 1.14 -20.36
CA THR A 549 1.74 2.00 -20.82
C THR A 549 1.33 2.91 -21.96
N GLY A 550 2.00 4.07 -22.06
CA GLY A 550 1.95 5.01 -23.19
C GLY A 550 3.09 4.79 -24.17
N ARG A 551 3.49 5.88 -24.83
CA ARG A 551 4.59 5.87 -25.80
C ARG A 551 5.95 5.68 -25.13
N THR A 552 6.10 6.23 -23.90
CA THR A 552 7.37 6.24 -23.19
C THR A 552 7.54 5.00 -22.33
N LEU A 553 8.55 4.19 -22.63
CA LEU A 553 9.01 3.08 -21.81
C LEU A 553 10.52 2.88 -22.04
N SER A 554 11.29 2.87 -20.94
CA SER A 554 12.75 2.77 -21.05
C SER A 554 13.20 1.53 -21.86
N ARG A 555 14.28 1.69 -22.61
CA ARG A 555 14.90 0.61 -23.40
C ARG A 555 15.12 -0.66 -22.58
N ASP A 556 15.62 -0.51 -21.35
CA ASP A 556 15.90 -1.64 -20.47
C ASP A 556 14.63 -2.39 -20.08
N VAL A 557 13.55 -1.69 -19.78
CA VAL A 557 12.25 -2.30 -19.47
C VAL A 557 11.66 -2.96 -20.71
N GLN A 558 11.73 -2.31 -21.88
CA GLN A 558 11.31 -2.92 -23.14
C GLN A 558 12.06 -4.23 -23.41
N GLN A 559 13.39 -4.23 -23.22
CA GLN A 559 14.21 -5.43 -23.42
C GLN A 559 13.87 -6.55 -22.41
N ARG A 560 13.63 -6.21 -21.15
CA ARG A 560 13.21 -7.20 -20.14
C ARG A 560 11.88 -7.84 -20.49
N LEU A 561 10.91 -7.06 -20.94
CA LEU A 561 9.61 -7.57 -21.37
C LEU A 561 9.72 -8.42 -22.64
N ALA A 562 10.54 -8.01 -23.62
CA ALA A 562 10.84 -8.79 -24.81
C ALA A 562 11.43 -10.15 -24.43
N ASN A 563 12.47 -10.16 -23.60
CA ASN A 563 13.12 -11.39 -23.12
C ASN A 563 12.15 -12.26 -22.29
N PHE A 564 11.25 -11.65 -21.54
CA PHE A 564 10.21 -12.36 -20.78
C PHE A 564 9.28 -13.13 -21.71
N VAL A 565 8.76 -12.48 -22.74
CA VAL A 565 7.88 -13.13 -23.72
C VAL A 565 8.63 -14.20 -24.51
N GLU A 566 9.83 -13.92 -25.00
CA GLU A 566 10.64 -14.89 -25.74
C GLU A 566 10.89 -16.18 -24.96
N ARG A 567 11.05 -16.10 -23.64
CA ARG A 567 11.26 -17.26 -22.76
C ARG A 567 9.98 -18.01 -22.40
N GLY A 568 8.81 -17.55 -22.82
CA GLY A 568 7.53 -18.26 -22.60
C GLY A 568 6.55 -17.48 -21.73
N GLY A 569 6.87 -16.25 -21.35
CA GLY A 569 6.01 -15.37 -20.58
C GLY A 569 4.76 -14.96 -21.36
N ARG A 570 3.72 -14.58 -20.62
CA ARG A 570 2.44 -14.09 -21.14
C ARG A 570 2.33 -12.60 -20.84
N LEU A 571 2.21 -11.76 -21.86
CA LEU A 571 2.11 -10.29 -21.71
C LEU A 571 0.74 -9.81 -22.15
N LEU A 572 0.07 -9.03 -21.26
CA LEU A 572 -1.05 -8.18 -21.65
C LEU A 572 -0.59 -6.73 -21.52
N LEU A 573 -0.48 -6.05 -22.65
CA LEU A 573 -0.17 -4.63 -22.72
C LEU A 573 -1.45 -3.87 -23.05
N VAL A 574 -1.76 -2.84 -22.24
CA VAL A 574 -2.98 -2.02 -22.41
C VAL A 574 -2.58 -0.56 -22.56
N GLY A 575 -3.11 0.11 -23.56
CA GLY A 575 -2.76 1.48 -23.89
C GLY A 575 -2.03 1.57 -25.23
N LEU A 576 -0.76 1.94 -25.23
CA LEU A 576 0.03 2.03 -26.45
C LEU A 576 1.21 1.06 -26.43
N LEU A 577 1.54 0.51 -27.59
CA LEU A 577 2.81 -0.15 -27.83
C LEU A 577 3.91 0.92 -27.81
N PRO A 578 4.88 0.87 -26.87
CA PRO A 578 5.84 1.95 -26.69
C PRO A 578 6.79 2.10 -27.87
N ASP A 579 7.12 3.36 -28.20
CA ASP A 579 7.99 3.74 -29.29
C ASP A 579 9.11 4.72 -28.91
N GLN A 580 9.19 5.09 -27.61
CA GLN A 580 10.17 6.05 -27.10
C GLN A 580 10.83 5.55 -25.82
N ASP A 581 12.12 5.87 -25.66
CA ASP A 581 12.88 5.75 -24.41
C ASP A 581 12.57 6.96 -23.49
N HIS A 582 13.00 6.90 -22.24
CA HIS A 582 12.83 8.00 -21.28
C HIS A 582 13.54 9.30 -21.69
N ASP A 583 14.59 9.23 -22.49
CA ASP A 583 15.28 10.39 -23.05
C ASP A 583 14.63 10.95 -24.32
N GLY A 584 13.48 10.39 -24.71
CA GLY A 584 12.74 10.78 -25.92
C GLY A 584 13.30 10.18 -27.21
N ALA A 585 14.36 9.39 -27.15
CA ALA A 585 14.90 8.71 -28.32
C ALA A 585 13.94 7.62 -28.82
N PRO A 586 13.85 7.39 -30.14
CA PRO A 586 13.09 6.27 -30.69
C PRO A 586 13.55 4.94 -30.10
N CYS A 587 12.60 4.12 -29.63
CA CYS A 587 12.88 2.83 -29.06
C CYS A 587 11.73 1.84 -29.30
N THR A 588 11.94 0.88 -30.19
CA THR A 588 10.95 -0.11 -30.63
C THR A 588 11.29 -1.54 -30.21
N VAL A 589 12.18 -1.70 -29.24
CA VAL A 589 12.73 -3.02 -28.83
C VAL A 589 11.61 -4.03 -28.52
N LEU A 590 10.58 -3.62 -27.79
CA LEU A 590 9.46 -4.50 -27.49
C LEU A 590 8.59 -4.75 -28.73
N ALA A 591 8.32 -3.72 -29.52
CA ALA A 591 7.55 -3.84 -30.75
C ALA A 591 8.20 -4.80 -31.75
N ASP A 592 9.51 -4.65 -31.96
CA ASP A 592 10.31 -5.50 -32.84
C ASP A 592 10.30 -6.96 -32.38
N ALA A 593 10.45 -7.20 -31.07
CA ALA A 593 10.40 -8.55 -30.49
C ALA A 593 9.01 -9.21 -30.64
N LEU A 594 7.94 -8.41 -30.65
CA LEU A 594 6.56 -8.88 -30.85
C LEU A 594 6.18 -8.99 -32.34
N GLY A 595 7.03 -8.53 -33.26
CA GLY A 595 6.73 -8.48 -34.68
C GLY A 595 5.59 -7.51 -35.03
N LEU A 596 5.50 -6.39 -34.29
CA LEU A 596 4.44 -5.41 -34.42
C LEU A 596 5.00 -4.03 -34.75
N GLU A 597 4.19 -3.24 -35.44
CA GLU A 597 4.43 -1.82 -35.68
C GLU A 597 3.16 -0.99 -35.48
N SER A 598 3.33 0.29 -35.14
CA SER A 598 2.24 1.24 -35.09
C SER A 598 1.92 1.75 -36.49
N ALA A 599 0.70 1.54 -36.94
CA ALA A 599 0.18 2.04 -38.22
C ALA A 599 -0.55 3.40 -38.06
N GLY A 600 -0.37 4.06 -36.92
CA GLY A 600 -0.96 5.33 -36.53
C GLY A 600 -1.75 5.31 -35.26
N ILE A 601 -2.11 6.48 -34.77
CA ILE A 601 -2.94 6.67 -33.58
C ILE A 601 -4.16 7.50 -33.96
N VAL A 602 -5.33 7.09 -33.49
CA VAL A 602 -6.60 7.84 -33.64
C VAL A 602 -7.03 8.27 -32.24
N GLU A 603 -7.25 9.57 -32.07
CA GLU A 603 -7.65 10.14 -30.79
C GLU A 603 -8.98 10.88 -30.92
N ASP A 604 -9.63 11.11 -29.79
CA ASP A 604 -10.78 11.99 -29.73
C ASP A 604 -10.36 13.42 -30.07
N THR A 605 -11.16 14.07 -30.89
CA THR A 605 -10.87 15.41 -31.39
C THR A 605 -12.10 16.32 -31.31
N MET A 606 -11.86 17.58 -30.93
CA MET A 606 -12.85 18.63 -31.02
C MET A 606 -12.58 19.44 -32.30
N THR A 607 -13.55 19.54 -33.14
CA THR A 607 -13.50 20.35 -34.35
C THR A 607 -14.62 21.39 -34.36
N PRO A 608 -14.55 22.45 -35.15
CA PRO A 608 -15.67 23.38 -35.32
C PRO A 608 -16.96 22.71 -35.83
N LYS A 609 -16.85 21.51 -36.39
CA LYS A 609 -17.99 20.71 -36.89
C LYS A 609 -18.53 19.71 -35.88
N GLY A 610 -17.89 19.54 -34.72
CA GLY A 610 -18.31 18.63 -33.66
C GLY A 610 -17.17 17.84 -33.08
N GLN A 611 -17.49 17.02 -32.06
CA GLN A 611 -16.57 16.11 -31.42
C GLN A 611 -16.56 14.75 -32.12
N TYR A 612 -15.37 14.25 -32.39
CA TYR A 612 -15.15 12.89 -32.88
C TYR A 612 -14.60 12.01 -31.73
N TRP A 613 -15.15 10.83 -31.63
CA TRP A 613 -14.71 9.79 -30.69
C TRP A 613 -14.34 8.55 -31.48
N PRO A 614 -13.13 8.01 -31.36
CA PRO A 614 -12.83 6.72 -31.93
C PRO A 614 -13.79 5.65 -31.37
N SER A 615 -14.22 4.75 -32.23
CA SER A 615 -15.06 3.62 -31.84
C SER A 615 -14.39 2.33 -32.23
N VAL A 616 -14.39 1.36 -31.33
CA VAL A 616 -13.78 0.06 -31.56
C VAL A 616 -14.83 -1.05 -31.43
N ALA A 617 -14.68 -2.06 -32.25
CA ALA A 617 -15.52 -3.26 -32.21
C ALA A 617 -14.69 -4.50 -31.98
N ALA A 618 -15.20 -5.36 -31.12
CA ALA A 618 -14.61 -6.67 -30.88
C ALA A 618 -14.94 -7.64 -32.03
N GLU A 619 -13.96 -8.41 -32.47
CA GLU A 619 -14.20 -9.56 -33.32
C GLU A 619 -15.07 -10.58 -32.57
N SER A 620 -15.74 -11.48 -33.31
CA SER A 620 -16.80 -12.36 -32.78
C SER A 620 -16.50 -13.12 -31.50
N TRP A 621 -15.21 -13.34 -31.19
CA TRP A 621 -14.76 -14.06 -29.98
C TRP A 621 -15.02 -13.30 -28.68
N ALA A 622 -15.11 -11.95 -28.73
CA ALA A 622 -15.13 -11.10 -27.52
C ALA A 622 -16.52 -10.52 -27.20
N ALA A 623 -17.50 -10.64 -28.12
CA ALA A 623 -18.83 -10.05 -27.94
C ALA A 623 -19.37 -10.18 -26.49
N PRO A 624 -19.97 -9.11 -25.90
CA PRO A 624 -21.32 -8.80 -26.32
C PRO A 624 -21.56 -7.36 -26.81
N ARG A 625 -20.58 -6.48 -26.79
CA ARG A 625 -20.80 -5.11 -27.26
C ARG A 625 -20.37 -4.97 -28.70
N PRO A 626 -21.27 -4.60 -29.61
CA PRO A 626 -20.92 -4.44 -31.01
C PRO A 626 -19.98 -3.27 -31.26
N GLU A 627 -20.04 -2.24 -30.41
CA GLU A 627 -19.27 -1.02 -30.53
C GLU A 627 -19.04 -0.38 -29.16
N VAL A 628 -17.86 0.19 -28.97
CA VAL A 628 -17.48 0.92 -27.75
C VAL A 628 -16.68 2.16 -28.14
N ARG A 629 -16.98 3.32 -27.53
CA ARG A 629 -16.20 4.53 -27.64
C ARG A 629 -14.95 4.44 -26.77
N VAL A 630 -13.83 4.93 -27.31
CA VAL A 630 -12.54 5.05 -26.64
C VAL A 630 -12.00 6.46 -26.82
N SER A 631 -11.07 6.91 -26.01
CA SER A 631 -10.45 8.22 -26.21
C SER A 631 -9.21 8.14 -27.11
N ILE A 632 -8.62 6.94 -27.21
CA ILE A 632 -7.45 6.70 -28.04
C ILE A 632 -7.48 5.26 -28.57
N ALA A 633 -7.07 5.09 -29.83
CA ALA A 633 -6.84 3.79 -30.44
C ALA A 633 -5.55 3.83 -31.28
N GLN A 634 -4.56 3.03 -30.90
CA GLN A 634 -3.38 2.77 -31.72
C GLN A 634 -3.71 1.69 -32.75
N LEU A 635 -3.48 2.00 -33.98
CA LEU A 635 -3.64 1.07 -35.09
C LEU A 635 -2.38 0.21 -35.20
N LEU A 636 -2.55 -1.10 -35.23
CA LEU A 636 -1.46 -2.08 -35.18
C LEU A 636 -1.34 -2.82 -36.52
N ALA A 637 -0.12 -3.01 -36.96
CA ALA A 637 0.22 -3.83 -38.12
C ALA A 637 1.30 -4.85 -37.76
N SER A 638 1.42 -5.91 -38.58
CA SER A 638 2.55 -6.83 -38.51
C SER A 638 3.77 -6.19 -39.16
N SER A 639 4.89 -6.18 -38.47
CA SER A 639 6.20 -5.83 -39.05
C SER A 639 6.89 -7.03 -39.73
N THR A 640 6.23 -8.21 -39.72
CA THR A 640 6.69 -9.47 -40.32
C THR A 640 5.60 -10.09 -41.16
N ASP A 641 5.88 -11.18 -41.86
CA ASP A 641 4.85 -11.94 -42.61
C ASP A 641 3.95 -12.81 -41.73
N ALA A 642 4.13 -12.76 -40.38
CA ALA A 642 3.34 -13.57 -39.45
C ALA A 642 1.89 -13.05 -39.38
N PRO A 643 0.88 -13.91 -39.42
CA PRO A 643 -0.51 -13.51 -39.35
C PRO A 643 -0.86 -13.03 -37.93
N LEU A 644 -1.55 -11.89 -37.83
CA LEU A 644 -2.07 -11.36 -36.58
C LEU A 644 -3.41 -12.02 -36.23
N ARG A 645 -3.58 -12.44 -34.97
CA ARG A 645 -4.91 -12.73 -34.45
C ARG A 645 -5.55 -11.43 -34.00
N ILE A 646 -6.46 -10.90 -34.81
CA ILE A 646 -7.13 -9.65 -34.53
C ILE A 646 -8.19 -9.86 -33.44
N LEU A 647 -8.21 -8.97 -32.44
CA LEU A 647 -9.13 -9.02 -31.33
C LEU A 647 -10.14 -7.84 -31.39
N LEU A 648 -9.66 -6.64 -31.69
CA LEU A 648 -10.48 -5.45 -31.90
C LEU A 648 -10.04 -4.71 -33.16
N ARG A 649 -11.00 -4.03 -33.78
CA ARG A 649 -10.76 -3.08 -34.88
C ARG A 649 -11.27 -1.70 -34.52
N GLU A 650 -10.56 -0.66 -34.95
CA GLU A 650 -11.08 0.69 -34.99
C GLU A 650 -12.02 0.81 -36.21
N LEU A 651 -13.23 1.35 -35.98
CA LEU A 651 -14.32 1.22 -36.97
C LEU A 651 -14.16 2.15 -38.18
N ALA A 652 -13.64 3.37 -38.01
CA ALA A 652 -13.52 4.30 -39.11
C ALA A 652 -12.44 3.88 -40.12
N THR A 653 -11.34 3.31 -39.63
CA THR A 653 -10.22 2.86 -40.48
C THR A 653 -10.31 1.38 -40.83
N ASN A 654 -11.13 0.61 -40.11
CA ASN A 654 -11.20 -0.83 -40.15
C ASN A 654 -9.85 -1.55 -39.88
N LYS A 655 -8.88 -0.85 -39.28
CA LYS A 655 -7.58 -1.41 -38.92
C LYS A 655 -7.59 -2.07 -37.54
N PRO A 656 -6.75 -3.09 -37.31
CA PRO A 656 -6.59 -3.69 -35.99
C PRO A 656 -6.12 -2.68 -34.94
N CYS A 657 -6.74 -2.67 -33.76
CA CYS A 657 -6.28 -1.91 -32.60
C CYS A 657 -6.07 -2.79 -31.37
N ALA A 658 -6.43 -4.07 -31.45
CA ALA A 658 -6.00 -5.08 -30.49
C ALA A 658 -5.68 -6.38 -31.20
N VAL A 659 -4.55 -6.98 -30.82
CA VAL A 659 -4.03 -8.19 -31.45
C VAL A 659 -3.41 -9.15 -30.44
N GLN A 660 -3.42 -10.44 -30.77
CA GLN A 660 -2.65 -11.46 -30.07
C GLN A 660 -1.57 -11.99 -30.99
N VAL A 661 -0.33 -12.06 -30.49
CA VAL A 661 0.84 -12.50 -31.22
C VAL A 661 1.61 -13.54 -30.41
N LYS A 662 2.33 -14.42 -31.11
CA LYS A 662 3.33 -15.31 -30.54
C LYS A 662 4.72 -14.71 -30.77
N ALA A 663 5.54 -14.71 -29.73
CA ALA A 663 6.93 -14.28 -29.81
C ALA A 663 7.79 -15.26 -29.02
N GLY A 664 8.76 -15.87 -29.69
CA GLY A 664 9.55 -16.94 -29.10
C GLY A 664 8.69 -18.10 -28.58
N LYS A 665 8.79 -18.41 -27.29
CA LYS A 665 8.00 -19.45 -26.60
C LYS A 665 6.72 -18.88 -25.95
N GLY A 666 6.56 -17.55 -25.92
CA GLY A 666 5.49 -16.86 -25.23
C GLY A 666 4.43 -16.28 -26.15
N GLU A 667 3.55 -15.53 -25.57
CA GLU A 667 2.47 -14.84 -26.24
C GLU A 667 2.25 -13.46 -25.64
N ALA A 668 1.86 -12.52 -26.49
CA ALA A 668 1.44 -11.19 -26.04
C ALA A 668 0.07 -10.84 -26.63
N ILE A 669 -0.70 -10.10 -25.84
CA ILE A 669 -1.87 -9.35 -26.29
C ILE A 669 -1.54 -7.87 -26.14
N VAL A 670 -1.67 -7.13 -27.22
CA VAL A 670 -1.61 -5.67 -27.20
C VAL A 670 -3.02 -5.15 -27.42
N LEU A 671 -3.59 -4.55 -26.37
CA LEU A 671 -4.87 -3.84 -26.39
C LEU A 671 -4.57 -2.35 -26.58
N GLY A 672 -4.44 -1.90 -27.82
CA GLY A 672 -3.98 -0.57 -28.23
C GLY A 672 -5.01 0.56 -28.01
N CYS A 673 -5.83 0.46 -26.96
CA CYS A 673 -6.82 1.49 -26.65
C CYS A 673 -7.18 1.47 -25.15
N ASP A 674 -7.82 2.54 -24.68
CA ASP A 674 -8.41 2.66 -23.36
C ASP A 674 -9.82 2.04 -23.29
N TYR A 675 -9.94 0.76 -23.69
CA TYR A 675 -11.21 0.05 -23.65
C TYR A 675 -11.80 0.09 -22.24
N PRO A 676 -13.10 0.46 -22.07
CA PRO A 676 -13.71 0.55 -20.75
C PRO A 676 -13.57 -0.71 -19.90
N ALA A 677 -13.77 -0.62 -18.59
CA ALA A 677 -13.69 -1.74 -17.65
C ALA A 677 -14.83 -2.77 -17.86
N ASP A 678 -14.87 -3.39 -19.01
CA ASP A 678 -15.79 -4.47 -19.37
C ASP A 678 -15.28 -5.79 -18.80
N LEU A 679 -15.96 -6.29 -17.76
CA LEU A 679 -15.55 -7.50 -17.06
C LEU A 679 -15.48 -8.74 -17.99
N ASN A 680 -16.34 -8.80 -19.01
CA ASN A 680 -16.36 -9.92 -19.93
C ASN A 680 -15.15 -9.90 -20.89
N LEU A 681 -14.81 -8.72 -21.46
CA LEU A 681 -13.64 -8.58 -22.31
C LEU A 681 -12.36 -8.95 -21.55
N TYR A 682 -12.09 -8.33 -20.43
CA TYR A 682 -10.85 -8.56 -19.67
C TYR A 682 -10.72 -10.00 -19.19
N ARG A 683 -11.82 -10.64 -18.76
CA ARG A 683 -11.82 -12.07 -18.45
C ARG A 683 -11.43 -12.93 -19.66
N LYS A 684 -11.90 -12.58 -20.86
CA LYS A 684 -11.57 -13.30 -22.09
C LYS A 684 -10.12 -13.05 -22.54
N LEU A 685 -9.59 -11.83 -22.36
CA LEU A 685 -8.17 -11.51 -22.62
C LEU A 685 -7.26 -12.36 -21.73
N MET A 686 -7.54 -12.41 -20.43
CA MET A 686 -6.76 -13.22 -19.49
C MET A 686 -6.89 -14.73 -19.82
N ALA A 687 -8.08 -15.19 -20.14
CA ALA A 687 -8.29 -16.58 -20.56
C ALA A 687 -7.57 -16.92 -21.88
N ALA A 688 -7.47 -15.99 -22.83
CA ALA A 688 -6.71 -16.17 -24.07
C ALA A 688 -5.20 -16.31 -23.80
N LEU A 689 -4.68 -15.69 -22.76
CA LEU A 689 -3.33 -15.89 -22.27
C LEU A 689 -3.19 -17.14 -21.35
N GLY A 690 -4.27 -17.91 -21.17
CA GLY A 690 -4.27 -19.09 -20.32
C GLY A 690 -4.25 -18.80 -18.83
N ILE A 691 -4.59 -17.58 -18.41
CA ILE A 691 -4.64 -17.14 -17.01
C ILE A 691 -6.08 -17.15 -16.54
N LYS A 692 -6.35 -17.85 -15.44
CA LYS A 692 -7.68 -17.98 -14.85
C LYS A 692 -7.63 -17.64 -13.36
N PRO A 693 -8.69 -17.01 -12.81
CA PRO A 693 -8.71 -16.71 -11.39
C PRO A 693 -8.82 -18.00 -10.56
N ARG A 694 -8.10 -18.06 -9.46
CA ARG A 694 -8.15 -19.13 -8.45
C ARG A 694 -9.55 -19.24 -7.86
N TRP A 695 -10.10 -18.09 -7.51
CA TRP A 695 -11.46 -17.92 -7.02
C TRP A 695 -12.38 -17.51 -8.15
N GLN A 696 -13.33 -18.37 -8.49
CA GLN A 696 -14.33 -18.08 -9.52
C GLN A 696 -15.60 -17.58 -8.85
N LEU A 697 -15.89 -16.31 -9.09
CA LEU A 697 -17.08 -15.62 -8.60
C LEU A 697 -18.20 -15.70 -9.64
N SER A 698 -19.39 -16.18 -9.23
CA SER A 698 -20.61 -16.08 -10.00
C SER A 698 -21.62 -15.24 -9.21
N ALA A 699 -21.68 -13.96 -9.51
CA ALA A 699 -22.52 -12.97 -8.83
C ALA A 699 -23.68 -12.52 -9.72
N ASP A 700 -24.76 -12.08 -9.08
CA ASP A 700 -25.92 -11.48 -9.74
C ASP A 700 -25.63 -10.05 -10.24
N GLN A 701 -24.76 -9.33 -9.54
CA GLN A 701 -24.30 -7.98 -9.84
C GLN A 701 -22.79 -7.86 -9.58
N PRO A 702 -22.05 -6.98 -10.30
CA PRO A 702 -20.66 -6.69 -10.00
C PRO A 702 -20.53 -5.92 -8.69
N GLY A 703 -19.35 -5.96 -8.05
CA GLY A 703 -19.05 -5.15 -6.87
C GLY A 703 -18.31 -5.87 -5.75
N VAL A 704 -18.19 -7.20 -5.83
CA VAL A 704 -17.43 -7.98 -4.85
C VAL A 704 -15.98 -8.14 -5.29
N ILE A 705 -15.08 -7.72 -4.44
CA ILE A 705 -13.65 -8.05 -4.48
C ILE A 705 -13.47 -9.31 -3.63
N LEU A 706 -12.78 -10.28 -4.19
CA LEU A 706 -12.57 -11.56 -3.54
C LEU A 706 -11.09 -11.91 -3.59
N THR A 707 -10.50 -12.10 -2.43
CA THR A 707 -9.12 -12.57 -2.28
C THR A 707 -9.01 -13.53 -1.12
N SER A 708 -7.90 -14.18 -0.95
CA SER A 708 -7.64 -15.05 0.20
C SER A 708 -6.23 -14.88 0.72
N THR A 709 -6.07 -15.09 2.02
CA THR A 709 -4.76 -15.18 2.65
C THR A 709 -4.51 -16.61 3.11
N LEU A 710 -3.27 -17.03 3.01
CA LEU A 710 -2.82 -18.39 3.37
C LEU A 710 -1.72 -18.29 4.42
N SER A 711 -1.90 -19.01 5.53
CA SER A 711 -0.85 -19.17 6.51
C SER A 711 0.20 -20.17 6.01
N PRO A 712 1.41 -20.13 6.56
CA PRO A 712 2.42 -21.12 6.28
C PRO A 712 1.99 -22.56 6.64
N ALA A 713 1.04 -22.72 7.55
CA ALA A 713 0.46 -24.02 7.93
C ALA A 713 -0.63 -24.51 6.94
N GLY A 714 -0.96 -23.69 5.92
CA GLY A 714 -1.99 -24.06 4.93
C GLY A 714 -3.41 -23.66 5.34
N GLU A 715 -3.57 -22.91 6.43
CA GLU A 715 -4.85 -22.36 6.86
C GLU A 715 -5.20 -21.13 6.05
N ARG A 716 -6.46 -20.98 5.68
CA ARG A 716 -6.91 -19.92 4.77
C ARG A 716 -8.00 -19.07 5.38
N LEU A 717 -7.91 -17.77 5.09
CA LEU A 717 -9.00 -16.82 5.28
C LEU A 717 -9.44 -16.29 3.92
N LEU A 718 -10.73 -16.37 3.65
CA LEU A 718 -11.35 -15.80 2.46
C LEU A 718 -11.86 -14.41 2.81
N HIS A 719 -11.41 -13.41 2.07
CA HIS A 719 -11.84 -12.02 2.21
C HIS A 719 -12.82 -11.69 1.09
N ALA A 720 -14.06 -11.43 1.45
CA ALA A 720 -15.10 -11.03 0.51
C ALA A 720 -15.57 -9.62 0.86
N ILE A 721 -15.40 -8.67 -0.06
CA ILE A 721 -15.63 -7.24 0.17
C ILE A 721 -16.55 -6.70 -0.92
N ASN A 722 -17.76 -6.28 -0.53
CA ASN A 722 -18.69 -5.64 -1.44
C ASN A 722 -18.53 -4.12 -1.39
N VAL A 723 -17.89 -3.56 -2.42
CA VAL A 723 -17.68 -2.10 -2.57
C VAL A 723 -18.83 -1.41 -3.32
N ALA A 724 -19.84 -2.15 -3.74
CA ALA A 724 -21.00 -1.58 -4.42
C ALA A 724 -22.03 -0.99 -3.45
N PRO A 725 -22.84 -0.02 -3.89
CA PRO A 725 -23.88 0.59 -3.09
C PRO A 725 -25.15 -0.26 -2.99
N TYR A 726 -25.09 -1.51 -3.40
CA TYR A 726 -26.19 -2.46 -3.39
C TYR A 726 -25.76 -3.83 -2.87
N LYS A 727 -26.72 -4.60 -2.44
CA LYS A 727 -26.54 -5.99 -2.03
C LYS A 727 -26.11 -6.85 -3.22
N VAL A 728 -25.14 -7.74 -3.02
CA VAL A 728 -24.68 -8.70 -4.03
C VAL A 728 -24.86 -10.12 -3.50
N THR A 729 -25.45 -10.97 -4.34
CA THR A 729 -25.60 -12.41 -4.09
C THR A 729 -24.68 -13.18 -5.04
N PHE A 730 -23.89 -14.11 -4.50
CA PHE A 730 -22.90 -14.81 -5.31
C PHE A 730 -22.66 -16.24 -4.84
N LYS A 731 -22.07 -17.03 -5.73
CA LYS A 731 -21.53 -18.36 -5.47
C LYS A 731 -20.06 -18.39 -5.77
N LEU A 732 -19.34 -19.26 -5.08
CA LEU A 732 -17.89 -19.38 -5.19
C LEU A 732 -17.47 -20.77 -5.63
N LYS A 733 -16.39 -20.81 -6.44
CA LYS A 733 -15.61 -22.01 -6.71
C LYS A 733 -14.14 -21.71 -6.47
N HIS A 734 -13.43 -22.66 -5.90
CA HIS A 734 -11.98 -22.63 -5.77
C HIS A 734 -11.38 -23.66 -6.73
N PHE A 735 -10.55 -23.21 -7.67
CA PHE A 735 -10.06 -24.06 -8.79
C PHE A 735 -11.16 -24.87 -9.46
N GLY A 736 -12.31 -24.25 -9.72
CA GLY A 736 -13.46 -24.89 -10.39
C GLY A 736 -14.35 -25.76 -9.49
N LYS A 737 -13.96 -26.05 -8.25
CA LYS A 737 -14.75 -26.83 -7.28
C LYS A 737 -15.62 -25.91 -6.44
N PRO A 738 -16.92 -26.19 -6.29
CA PRO A 738 -17.78 -25.41 -5.39
C PRO A 738 -17.26 -25.46 -3.95
N VAL A 739 -17.27 -24.33 -3.27
CA VAL A 739 -17.03 -24.21 -1.83
C VAL A 739 -18.34 -23.94 -1.10
N LEU A 740 -18.39 -24.14 0.22
CA LEU A 740 -19.58 -24.01 1.04
C LEU A 740 -20.78 -24.84 0.47
N ASN A 741 -20.49 -26.01 -0.09
CA ASN A 741 -21.45 -26.86 -0.79
C ASN A 741 -22.25 -26.13 -1.89
N GLY A 742 -21.66 -25.13 -2.54
CA GLY A 742 -22.31 -24.31 -3.57
C GLY A 742 -23.39 -23.37 -3.04
N LYS A 743 -23.41 -23.13 -1.72
CA LYS A 743 -24.34 -22.18 -1.09
C LYS A 743 -24.17 -20.79 -1.69
N ARG A 744 -25.26 -20.06 -1.82
CA ARG A 744 -25.24 -18.63 -2.12
C ARG A 744 -24.83 -17.84 -0.89
N LEU A 745 -23.90 -16.94 -1.07
CA LEU A 745 -23.51 -15.92 -0.10
C LEU A 745 -24.18 -14.60 -0.46
N VAL A 746 -24.45 -13.81 0.56
CA VAL A 746 -25.03 -12.47 0.42
C VAL A 746 -24.15 -11.50 1.19
N LEU A 747 -23.69 -10.46 0.52
CA LEU A 747 -23.07 -9.30 1.15
C LEU A 747 -23.96 -8.08 0.97
N GLN A 748 -24.20 -7.37 2.07
CA GLN A 748 -24.93 -6.12 2.06
C GLN A 748 -24.16 -5.06 1.27
N ALA A 749 -24.81 -3.97 0.90
CA ALA A 749 -24.15 -2.81 0.35
C ALA A 749 -22.98 -2.38 1.26
N ARG A 750 -21.83 -2.09 0.68
CA ARG A 750 -20.66 -1.57 1.41
C ARG A 750 -20.32 -2.38 2.67
N SER A 751 -20.21 -3.69 2.53
CA SER A 751 -19.89 -4.60 3.62
C SER A 751 -18.84 -5.63 3.21
N GLY A 752 -18.26 -6.30 4.20
CA GLY A 752 -17.32 -7.38 3.93
C GLY A 752 -17.33 -8.43 5.03
N ALA A 753 -16.64 -9.55 4.75
CA ALA A 753 -16.47 -10.63 5.71
C ALA A 753 -15.10 -11.30 5.54
N ILE A 754 -14.52 -11.74 6.66
CA ILE A 754 -13.34 -12.60 6.74
C ILE A 754 -13.83 -14.00 7.13
N LEU A 755 -13.79 -14.91 6.19
CA LEU A 755 -14.39 -16.24 6.34
C LEU A 755 -13.30 -17.32 6.47
N PRO A 756 -13.22 -18.04 7.60
CA PRO A 756 -12.22 -19.07 7.81
C PRO A 756 -12.48 -20.29 6.91
N MET A 757 -11.38 -20.83 6.35
CA MET A 757 -11.40 -22.03 5.53
C MET A 757 -10.19 -22.92 5.83
N GLY A 758 -10.42 -24.04 6.51
CA GLY A 758 -9.35 -24.93 6.96
C GLY A 758 -8.56 -24.37 8.14
N MET A 759 -9.17 -23.55 9.00
CA MET A 759 -8.52 -22.91 10.15
C MET A 759 -8.53 -23.85 11.37
N LEU A 760 -7.35 -24.09 11.96
CA LEU A 760 -7.21 -24.84 13.20
C LEU A 760 -7.46 -23.92 14.40
N VAL A 761 -8.45 -24.25 15.21
CA VAL A 761 -8.87 -23.43 16.37
C VAL A 761 -8.35 -23.98 17.69
N THR A 762 -8.21 -25.30 17.80
CA THR A 762 -7.73 -25.96 18.99
C THR A 762 -6.78 -27.08 18.61
N GLY A 763 -5.70 -27.23 19.35
CA GLY A 763 -4.68 -28.24 19.12
C GLY A 763 -3.28 -27.63 19.07
N SER A 764 -2.29 -28.49 19.22
CA SER A 764 -0.89 -28.12 18.98
C SER A 764 -0.42 -28.83 17.73
N LEU A 765 -0.06 -28.07 16.71
CA LEU A 765 0.62 -28.61 15.53
C LEU A 765 2.05 -28.94 15.94
N VAL A 766 2.36 -30.22 16.10
CA VAL A 766 3.75 -30.67 16.23
C VAL A 766 4.26 -30.90 14.80
N MET A 767 5.04 -29.96 14.31
CA MET A 767 5.70 -30.10 13.02
C MET A 767 6.76 -31.21 13.08
N PRO A 768 6.75 -32.17 12.17
CA PRO A 768 7.85 -33.10 12.04
C PRO A 768 9.06 -32.42 11.39
N LEU A 769 10.21 -32.64 11.94
CA LEU A 769 11.48 -32.43 11.25
C LEU A 769 11.56 -33.37 10.05
N HIS A 770 11.60 -32.81 8.85
CA HIS A 770 11.91 -33.44 7.57
C HIS A 770 10.78 -34.11 6.75
N THR A 771 10.47 -33.55 5.72
CA THR A 771 10.51 -33.78 4.25
C THR A 771 9.50 -32.85 3.54
N PRO A 772 9.89 -32.08 2.57
CA PRO A 772 8.95 -31.21 1.83
C PRO A 772 8.13 -32.04 0.84
N PRO A 773 6.85 -31.67 0.61
CA PRO A 773 6.04 -32.31 -0.43
C PRO A 773 6.64 -32.05 -1.83
N ASP A 774 6.44 -33.01 -2.74
CA ASP A 774 6.98 -32.95 -4.10
C ASP A 774 6.40 -31.71 -4.84
N LYS A 775 7.30 -30.91 -5.43
CA LYS A 775 6.99 -29.70 -6.21
C LYS A 775 5.97 -29.93 -7.33
N LYS A 776 5.86 -31.15 -7.82
CA LYS A 776 4.98 -31.54 -8.93
C LYS A 776 3.51 -31.67 -8.51
N GLU A 777 3.23 -32.10 -7.29
CA GLU A 777 1.87 -32.27 -6.78
C GLU A 777 1.22 -30.93 -6.42
N ILE A 778 2.01 -29.94 -5.97
CA ILE A 778 1.52 -28.59 -5.67
C ILE A 778 1.19 -27.82 -6.96
N ALA A 779 2.02 -27.97 -7.98
CA ALA A 779 1.82 -27.31 -9.29
C ALA A 779 0.63 -27.86 -10.08
N GLU A 780 0.25 -29.12 -9.85
CA GLU A 780 -0.82 -29.78 -10.59
C GLU A 780 -2.21 -29.62 -9.97
N GLY A 781 -2.33 -28.95 -8.81
CA GLY A 781 -3.61 -28.64 -8.14
C GLY A 781 -4.43 -29.88 -7.74
N LYS A 782 -3.78 -31.05 -7.63
CA LYS A 782 -4.47 -32.33 -7.54
C LYS A 782 -4.97 -32.71 -6.15
N ARG A 783 -4.50 -32.03 -5.09
CA ARG A 783 -5.04 -32.22 -3.74
C ARG A 783 -5.07 -30.93 -2.93
N PRO A 784 -6.16 -30.60 -2.25
CA PRO A 784 -6.05 -29.80 -1.06
C PRO A 784 -5.19 -30.60 -0.08
N ILE A 785 -4.12 -29.99 0.43
CA ILE A 785 -3.31 -30.60 1.50
C ILE A 785 -4.31 -30.84 2.65
N LYS A 786 -4.66 -32.09 2.88
CA LYS A 786 -5.33 -32.44 4.14
C LYS A 786 -4.28 -32.26 5.22
N ILE A 787 -4.65 -31.62 6.32
CA ILE A 787 -3.78 -31.53 7.52
C ILE A 787 -3.24 -32.91 7.90
N ALA A 788 -3.97 -33.98 7.62
CA ALA A 788 -3.57 -35.38 7.80
C ALA A 788 -2.45 -35.86 6.84
N ASP A 789 -2.18 -35.17 5.74
CA ASP A 789 -1.13 -35.56 4.78
C ASP A 789 0.25 -34.93 5.14
N VAL A 790 0.27 -34.05 6.14
CA VAL A 790 1.49 -33.57 6.77
C VAL A 790 1.82 -34.58 7.89
N ALA A 791 2.84 -35.40 7.69
CA ALA A 791 3.27 -36.44 8.65
C ALA A 791 3.73 -35.77 9.96
N GLY A 792 2.80 -35.45 10.83
CA GLY A 792 2.98 -34.94 12.19
C GLY A 792 1.83 -35.40 13.03
N VAL A 793 2.10 -35.70 14.30
CA VAL A 793 1.06 -36.09 15.26
C VAL A 793 0.15 -34.89 15.49
N LEU A 794 -1.01 -34.89 14.88
CA LEU A 794 -2.09 -33.96 15.21
C LEU A 794 -2.59 -34.39 16.60
N ILE A 795 -2.33 -33.61 17.62
CA ILE A 795 -3.03 -33.76 18.90
C ILE A 795 -4.44 -33.20 18.65
N ALA A 796 -5.46 -34.00 18.95
CA ALA A 796 -6.87 -33.74 18.75
C ALA A 796 -7.23 -32.27 18.89
N GLY A 797 -7.71 -31.69 17.80
CA GLY A 797 -8.08 -30.28 17.68
C GLY A 797 -9.34 -30.09 16.85
N THR A 798 -9.95 -28.93 16.95
CA THR A 798 -11.09 -28.55 16.11
C THR A 798 -10.64 -27.72 14.95
N THR A 799 -10.96 -28.11 13.74
CA THR A 799 -10.72 -27.35 12.50
C THR A 799 -12.02 -26.77 11.99
N VAL A 800 -12.04 -25.46 11.71
CA VAL A 800 -13.11 -24.82 10.92
C VAL A 800 -12.82 -25.08 9.45
N LEU A 801 -13.48 -26.09 8.88
CA LEU A 801 -13.30 -26.45 7.46
C LEU A 801 -13.80 -25.34 6.54
N GLU A 802 -15.00 -24.84 6.81
CA GLU A 802 -15.65 -23.76 6.07
C GLU A 802 -16.63 -23.03 6.99
N SER A 803 -16.71 -21.70 6.88
CA SER A 803 -17.72 -20.90 7.59
C SER A 803 -18.23 -19.76 6.72
N THR A 804 -19.56 -19.49 6.79
CA THR A 804 -20.14 -18.26 6.27
C THR A 804 -20.21 -17.14 7.33
N ALA A 805 -19.82 -17.42 8.58
CA ALA A 805 -19.77 -16.47 9.68
C ALA A 805 -18.32 -16.10 10.01
N GLU A 806 -18.08 -14.87 10.43
CA GLU A 806 -16.79 -14.42 10.92
C GLU A 806 -16.51 -14.96 12.33
N ILE A 807 -15.24 -15.07 12.69
CA ILE A 807 -14.82 -15.40 14.05
C ILE A 807 -14.50 -14.09 14.79
N LEU A 808 -15.14 -13.89 15.95
CA LEU A 808 -14.82 -12.77 16.84
C LEU A 808 -13.84 -13.15 17.94
N ARG A 809 -13.80 -14.43 18.29
CA ARG A 809 -12.93 -14.97 19.33
C ARG A 809 -12.93 -16.50 19.26
N HIS A 810 -11.80 -17.10 19.53
CA HIS A 810 -11.69 -18.55 19.68
C HIS A 810 -10.77 -18.94 20.87
N SER A 811 -10.95 -20.14 21.37
CA SER A 811 -10.16 -20.76 22.43
C SER A 811 -10.38 -22.27 22.41
N ARG A 812 -9.64 -23.01 23.22
CA ARG A 812 -9.85 -24.45 23.38
C ARG A 812 -11.28 -24.83 23.80
N GLY A 813 -11.99 -23.94 24.49
CA GLY A 813 -13.36 -24.19 24.97
C GLY A 813 -14.45 -23.81 23.99
N GLY A 814 -14.14 -23.14 22.90
CA GLY A 814 -15.16 -22.77 21.91
C GLY A 814 -14.82 -21.59 21.04
N ILE A 815 -15.76 -21.24 20.15
CA ILE A 815 -15.67 -20.16 19.17
C ILE A 815 -16.89 -19.25 19.31
N LEU A 816 -16.67 -17.94 19.24
CA LEU A 816 -17.71 -16.94 19.12
C LEU A 816 -17.78 -16.47 17.65
N PHE A 817 -18.87 -16.80 16.99
CA PHE A 817 -19.11 -16.42 15.59
C PHE A 817 -19.98 -15.18 15.48
N GLN A 818 -19.66 -14.31 14.53
CA GLN A 818 -20.51 -13.22 14.04
C GLN A 818 -21.21 -13.68 12.77
N PRO A 819 -22.54 -13.86 12.80
CA PRO A 819 -23.32 -14.21 11.62
C PRO A 819 -23.25 -13.09 10.58
N THR A 820 -23.07 -13.45 9.31
CA THR A 820 -22.98 -12.52 8.18
C THR A 820 -24.13 -12.62 7.21
N GLN A 821 -24.83 -13.78 7.16
CA GLN A 821 -25.84 -14.05 6.14
C GLN A 821 -27.25 -13.61 6.56
N GLU A 822 -28.10 -13.27 5.58
CA GLU A 822 -29.46 -12.77 5.80
C GLU A 822 -30.42 -13.83 6.38
N GLU A 823 -30.31 -15.08 5.94
CA GLU A 823 -31.23 -16.14 6.34
C GLU A 823 -30.60 -17.08 7.36
N GLU A 824 -29.46 -17.66 6.99
CA GLU A 824 -28.77 -18.62 7.83
C GLU A 824 -27.26 -18.65 7.51
N ASP A 825 -26.47 -18.77 8.53
CA ASP A 825 -25.06 -19.10 8.44
C ASP A 825 -24.84 -20.60 8.57
N VAL A 826 -23.80 -21.10 7.88
CA VAL A 826 -23.40 -22.50 7.93
C VAL A 826 -21.93 -22.57 8.30
N ILE A 827 -21.64 -23.41 9.28
CA ILE A 827 -20.28 -23.71 9.72
C ILE A 827 -20.06 -25.20 9.59
N LEU A 828 -18.95 -25.59 9.01
CA LEU A 828 -18.48 -26.97 8.93
C LEU A 828 -17.21 -27.08 9.77
N LEU A 829 -17.25 -28.00 10.74
CA LEU A 829 -16.11 -28.27 11.60
C LEU A 829 -15.66 -29.73 11.39
N GLU A 830 -14.39 -29.97 11.59
CA GLU A 830 -13.83 -31.30 11.81
C GLU A 830 -13.33 -31.36 13.25
N THR A 831 -13.92 -32.25 14.07
CA THR A 831 -13.59 -32.39 15.48
C THR A 831 -14.14 -33.68 16.06
N ASP A 832 -13.42 -34.26 17.03
CA ASP A 832 -13.88 -35.36 17.83
C ASP A 832 -14.62 -34.90 19.10
N ASP A 833 -14.47 -33.63 19.48
CA ASP A 833 -15.10 -33.03 20.64
C ASP A 833 -16.63 -32.95 20.48
N LYS A 834 -17.33 -33.02 21.64
CA LYS A 834 -18.77 -32.78 21.66
C LYS A 834 -19.05 -31.30 21.43
N VAL A 835 -19.85 -31.00 20.40
CA VAL A 835 -20.17 -29.63 20.01
C VAL A 835 -21.54 -29.21 20.49
N ARG A 836 -21.62 -28.05 21.14
CA ARG A 836 -22.87 -27.37 21.51
C ARG A 836 -22.91 -25.96 20.90
N CYS A 837 -24.06 -25.56 20.37
CA CYS A 837 -24.27 -24.23 19.82
C CYS A 837 -25.45 -23.53 20.52
N THR A 838 -25.26 -22.30 20.96
CA THR A 838 -26.27 -21.56 21.74
C THR A 838 -27.56 -21.25 20.94
N LYS A 839 -27.42 -21.00 19.64
CA LYS A 839 -28.54 -20.55 18.77
C LYS A 839 -28.51 -21.22 17.38
N GLY A 840 -27.89 -22.40 17.28
CA GLY A 840 -27.79 -23.18 16.05
C GLY A 840 -28.27 -24.59 16.18
N LYS A 841 -28.56 -25.23 15.03
CA LYS A 841 -28.79 -26.67 14.96
C LYS A 841 -27.47 -27.36 14.64
N VAL A 842 -27.07 -28.30 15.45
CA VAL A 842 -25.85 -29.09 15.29
C VAL A 842 -26.22 -30.45 14.72
N THR A 843 -25.53 -30.88 13.68
CA THR A 843 -25.64 -32.25 13.12
C THR A 843 -24.23 -32.80 12.96
N ARG A 844 -24.01 -34.09 13.26
CA ARG A 844 -22.71 -34.74 13.23
C ARG A 844 -22.73 -35.98 12.32
N GLU A 845 -21.68 -36.13 11.53
CA GLU A 845 -21.39 -37.29 10.69
C GLU A 845 -19.92 -37.67 10.86
N GLY A 846 -19.64 -38.63 11.74
CA GLY A 846 -18.25 -38.95 12.14
C GLY A 846 -17.58 -37.75 12.84
N SER A 847 -16.37 -37.37 12.40
CA SER A 847 -15.67 -36.18 12.87
C SER A 847 -16.23 -34.87 12.31
N ASN A 848 -17.04 -34.95 11.25
CA ASN A 848 -17.62 -33.75 10.63
C ASN A 848 -18.86 -33.27 11.40
N VAL A 849 -18.85 -32.01 11.76
CA VAL A 849 -19.95 -31.35 12.45
C VAL A 849 -20.46 -30.18 11.63
N ARG A 850 -21.74 -30.19 11.31
CA ARG A 850 -22.41 -29.08 10.60
C ARG A 850 -23.28 -28.30 11.58
N ILE A 851 -23.09 -26.98 11.63
CA ILE A 851 -23.90 -26.06 12.43
C ILE A 851 -24.65 -25.14 11.50
N VAL A 852 -25.95 -25.01 11.69
CA VAL A 852 -26.81 -24.08 10.94
C VAL A 852 -27.40 -23.08 11.93
N MET A 853 -27.06 -21.80 11.73
CA MET A 853 -27.49 -20.68 12.58
C MET A 853 -28.52 -19.83 11.80
N LYS A 854 -29.79 -19.98 12.08
CA LYS A 854 -30.87 -19.21 11.42
C LYS A 854 -30.99 -17.81 12.01
N ARG A 855 -31.11 -16.78 11.15
CA ARG A 855 -31.28 -15.38 11.52
C ARG A 855 -32.44 -15.15 12.48
N SER A 856 -33.53 -15.88 12.34
CA SER A 856 -34.69 -15.83 13.22
C SER A 856 -34.38 -16.15 14.69
N ARG A 857 -33.28 -16.92 14.95
CA ARG A 857 -32.86 -17.30 16.31
C ARG A 857 -31.82 -16.36 16.92
N HIS A 858 -30.84 -15.89 16.13
CA HIS A 858 -29.76 -15.05 16.64
C HIS A 858 -29.98 -13.56 16.44
N ARG A 859 -30.87 -13.14 15.50
CA ARG A 859 -31.17 -11.74 15.18
C ARG A 859 -29.95 -10.88 14.89
N GLY A 860 -28.92 -11.47 14.22
CA GLY A 860 -27.66 -10.79 13.92
C GLY A 860 -26.67 -10.69 15.09
N LYS A 861 -27.02 -11.16 16.28
CA LYS A 861 -26.12 -11.17 17.45
C LYS A 861 -25.11 -12.31 17.38
N PRO A 862 -23.93 -12.18 18.00
CA PRO A 862 -22.95 -13.24 18.06
C PRO A 862 -23.50 -14.55 18.63
N VAL A 863 -22.97 -15.66 18.15
CA VAL A 863 -23.37 -17.02 18.51
C VAL A 863 -22.18 -17.82 19.02
N ALA A 864 -22.27 -18.36 20.22
CA ALA A 864 -21.22 -19.17 20.79
C ALA A 864 -21.39 -20.65 20.42
N VAL A 865 -20.30 -21.28 20.08
CA VAL A 865 -20.12 -22.71 19.88
C VAL A 865 -19.11 -23.21 20.89
N TYR A 866 -19.46 -24.23 21.66
CA TYR A 866 -18.63 -24.78 22.73
C TYR A 866 -18.17 -26.18 22.36
N PHE A 867 -16.97 -26.50 22.78
CA PHE A 867 -16.34 -27.82 22.69
C PHE A 867 -16.22 -28.44 24.09
N GLY A 868 -16.47 -29.77 24.23
CA GLY A 868 -16.36 -30.49 25.49
C GLY A 868 -17.16 -31.76 25.60
#